data_ad47702c6f141427aca603cee7a72714
#
_entry.id   ad47702c6f141427aca603cee7a72714
#
_cell.length_a   1.000
_cell.length_b   1.000
_cell.length_c   1.000
_cell.angle_alpha   90.00
_cell.angle_beta   90.00
_cell.angle_gamma   90.00
#
_symmetry.space_group_name_H-M   'P 1'
#
loop_
_entity.id
_entity.type
_entity.pdbx_description
1 polymer ?
#
loop_
_entity_poly.entity_id
_entity_poly.type
_entity_poly.pdbx_seq_one_letter_code
_entity_poly.pdbx_strand_id
1 'polypeptide(L)'
;MASIIDLTMEEEDDMASILVPFNDSTFFVYFNRSQRNVTMEELVQWRYGCTKLSEGAWTGFFFVLISAFLFAIAIIKYLRKQTYNPKMIRKYWHEIRRVKYAEEDKAIGAMPTKPTDSRDFPRLCAEHRKYPILYKVEFQMAIKVEPHSIRHALKETNECKNQNKRSLAYDYNRVVLEPLPGVPDSDYINASYVDSLLTPKAYVATQGPVENTIGDFWRLVWQEKSRLIVMLTKTFDFIKVMCVQYWPANVGCCDRYEEIEVHLVKEEQLANFQIRTLRLSQVGTNEVREVVQFHYTEWPSHTHPFINALLEFRRRIRIWMASNITPADGPTIVHCGDGGARTGVYLAVDSNLELHEEDGKFDIYGYVKKMRAARSGLIETVDQYRLVYDVLEEFLLCGYSFFPVSELSQRLKHKSMKVSGNKNEYQVEFEKICKMTPRFTIGDCAGGHRADNRVKNRNVLCVPPDNFRPYITSFQGNSNTDYINAVFVDGYLRPREYIVAEWPLRSTISDFWSLVYDHDVTSVVVLYNPPPTEASNYPPFWPDKQKSAKYGPVFTIDHLSHQHFQNIRSWMFKISKKIISPYRSRLATLVDEVVVNKNIVSLTELMAGIKAEPKNCQLFQLMCWPQGHRVPTSTNALVELMNMVERWRQRTGYGPVVVVSPDGMSRAGVYCAANACIEQVIQHGEVDVFQAVKTVRRHRPQLTNDMTEYKYCYDLVLHYVLHFLSKEDGEDCQLEETPISDEEAYA
;
A
#
# COMPACT_ATOMS: atom_id res chain seq x y z
N MET A 1 27.19 37.97 5.37
CA MET A 1 27.50 37.49 6.73
C MET A 1 27.80 36.01 6.58
N ALA A 2 29.10 35.68 6.64
CA ALA A 2 29.54 34.30 6.58
C ALA A 2 29.41 33.71 7.99
N SER A 3 28.40 32.88 8.22
CA SER A 3 28.35 32.01 9.38
C SER A 3 29.10 30.71 9.03
N ILE A 4 30.06 30.40 9.85
CA ILE A 4 30.91 29.20 9.80
C ILE A 4 29.96 27.97 9.74
N ILE A 5 30.08 27.19 8.67
CA ILE A 5 29.44 25.89 8.55
C ILE A 5 30.37 24.90 9.22
N ASP A 6 29.94 24.31 10.34
CA ASP A 6 30.62 23.18 10.95
C ASP A 6 30.51 21.96 10.03
N LEU A 7 31.65 21.58 9.48
CA LEU A 7 31.79 20.43 8.58
C LEU A 7 32.21 19.21 9.42
N THR A 8 31.29 18.32 9.68
CA THR A 8 31.61 16.95 10.13
C THR A 8 31.77 16.05 8.93
N MET A 9 32.96 15.48 8.75
CA MET A 9 33.24 14.47 7.72
C MET A 9 33.14 13.08 8.32
N GLU A 10 32.20 12.26 7.83
CA GLU A 10 32.20 10.81 8.05
C GLU A 10 32.80 10.13 6.80
N GLU A 11 33.79 9.29 7.00
CA GLU A 11 34.46 8.54 5.92
C GLU A 11 33.80 7.16 5.75
N GLU A 12 33.20 6.92 4.61
CA GLU A 12 32.97 5.57 4.09
C GLU A 12 33.55 5.49 2.68
N ASP A 13 34.25 4.39 2.42
CA ASP A 13 34.97 4.01 1.21
C ASP A 13 34.74 4.84 -0.07
N ASP A 14 35.74 5.66 -0.45
CA ASP A 14 35.88 6.45 -1.68
C ASP A 14 34.88 7.58 -1.97
N MET A 15 33.93 7.86 -1.09
CA MET A 15 33.00 8.99 -1.23
C MET A 15 32.97 9.86 0.04
N ALA A 16 33.13 11.16 -0.10
CA ALA A 16 32.96 12.12 0.99
C ALA A 16 31.54 12.71 0.95
N SER A 17 30.87 12.76 2.11
CA SER A 17 29.55 13.39 2.23
C SER A 17 29.65 14.69 3.03
N ILE A 18 28.89 15.69 2.60
CA ILE A 18 28.77 16.97 3.30
C ILE A 18 27.34 17.14 3.76
N LEU A 19 27.15 17.41 5.05
CA LEU A 19 25.86 17.77 5.64
C LEU A 19 25.55 19.25 5.35
N VAL A 20 24.51 19.50 4.58
CA VAL A 20 24.03 20.85 4.29
C VAL A 20 22.70 21.08 5.01
N PRO A 21 22.66 21.96 6.02
CA PRO A 21 21.41 22.30 6.69
C PRO A 21 20.54 23.20 5.80
N PHE A 22 19.29 22.80 5.58
CA PHE A 22 18.32 23.62 4.88
C PHE A 22 16.92 23.42 5.47
N ASN A 23 16.37 24.45 6.07
CA ASN A 23 14.98 24.53 6.56
C ASN A 23 14.51 23.30 7.36
N ASP A 24 15.14 23.02 8.49
CA ASP A 24 14.82 21.92 9.43
C ASP A 24 15.06 20.48 8.92
N SER A 25 15.69 20.32 7.75
CA SER A 25 16.11 19.00 7.24
C SER A 25 17.59 19.02 6.85
N THR A 26 18.31 17.98 7.19
CA THR A 26 19.69 17.73 6.76
C THR A 26 19.72 16.77 5.59
N PHE A 27 20.43 17.10 4.52
CA PHE A 27 20.62 16.24 3.36
C PHE A 27 22.09 15.85 3.23
N PHE A 28 22.34 14.58 2.90
CA PHE A 28 23.68 14.11 2.55
C PHE A 28 23.92 14.33 1.05
N VAL A 29 25.03 14.99 0.73
CA VAL A 29 25.50 15.16 -0.64
C VAL A 29 26.82 14.40 -0.77
N TYR A 30 26.85 13.38 -1.64
CA TYR A 30 28.00 12.53 -1.86
C TYR A 30 28.83 13.02 -3.03
N PHE A 31 30.15 13.12 -2.86
CA PHE A 31 31.10 13.55 -3.88
C PHE A 31 32.18 12.50 -4.09
N ASN A 32 32.58 12.33 -5.34
CA ASN A 32 33.75 11.51 -5.66
C ASN A 32 35.03 12.28 -5.28
N ARG A 33 35.96 11.67 -4.55
CA ARG A 33 37.21 12.25 -4.01
C ARG A 33 38.10 12.92 -5.05
N SER A 34 37.91 12.67 -6.35
CA SER A 34 38.68 13.29 -7.43
C SER A 34 38.30 14.75 -7.74
N GLN A 35 37.23 15.29 -7.17
CA GLN A 35 36.73 16.66 -7.42
C GLN A 35 36.88 17.53 -6.15
N ARG A 36 38.09 17.87 -5.79
CA ARG A 36 38.38 18.61 -4.53
C ARG A 36 38.01 20.09 -4.50
N ASN A 37 37.60 20.72 -5.60
CA ASN A 37 37.26 22.14 -5.66
C ASN A 37 35.96 22.38 -6.42
N VAL A 38 34.81 22.03 -5.79
CA VAL A 38 33.48 22.41 -6.32
C VAL A 38 33.12 23.78 -5.78
N THR A 39 32.97 24.77 -6.65
CA THR A 39 32.53 26.10 -6.26
C THR A 39 31.05 26.13 -5.95
N MET A 40 30.59 27.09 -5.12
CA MET A 40 29.17 27.26 -4.82
C MET A 40 28.31 27.49 -6.09
N GLU A 41 28.92 28.02 -7.14
CA GLU A 41 28.26 28.19 -8.45
C GLU A 41 28.00 26.86 -9.14
N GLU A 42 28.91 25.90 -9.07
CA GLU A 42 28.75 24.55 -9.65
C GLU A 42 27.70 23.74 -8.87
N LEU A 43 27.64 23.89 -7.54
CA LEU A 43 26.60 23.28 -6.69
C LEU A 43 25.20 23.79 -7.03
N VAL A 44 25.04 25.09 -7.28
CA VAL A 44 23.79 25.71 -7.70
C VAL A 44 23.40 25.29 -9.12
N GLN A 45 24.37 25.19 -10.02
CA GLN A 45 24.16 24.76 -11.40
C GLN A 45 23.72 23.29 -11.48
N TRP A 46 24.29 22.44 -10.61
CA TRP A 46 23.94 21.02 -10.52
C TRP A 46 22.51 20.79 -9.96
N ARG A 47 22.10 21.64 -9.02
CA ARG A 47 20.79 21.52 -8.35
C ARG A 47 19.61 22.01 -9.20
N TYR A 48 19.83 22.98 -10.08
CA TYR A 48 18.73 23.63 -10.82
C TYR A 48 18.71 23.38 -12.32
N GLY A 49 19.71 22.69 -12.88
CA GLY A 49 19.78 22.39 -14.31
C GLY A 49 19.75 23.65 -15.20
N CYS A 50 20.08 24.81 -14.62
CA CYS A 50 20.05 26.08 -15.31
C CYS A 50 21.31 26.26 -16.14
N THR A 51 21.16 26.24 -17.45
CA THR A 51 22.10 26.86 -18.38
C THR A 51 22.36 28.31 -17.96
N LYS A 52 23.62 28.77 -18.03
CA LYS A 52 24.04 30.15 -17.74
C LYS A 52 22.97 31.14 -18.16
N LEU A 53 22.35 31.79 -17.19
CA LEU A 53 21.51 32.95 -17.45
C LEU A 53 22.37 34.03 -18.11
N SER A 54 21.93 34.56 -19.26
CA SER A 54 22.60 35.66 -19.89
C SER A 54 22.68 36.87 -18.94
N GLU A 55 23.70 37.72 -19.10
CA GLU A 55 23.87 38.94 -18.26
C GLU A 55 22.58 39.78 -18.18
N GLY A 56 21.75 39.77 -19.26
CA GLY A 56 20.45 40.43 -19.27
C GLY A 56 19.39 39.80 -18.35
N ALA A 57 19.49 38.52 -18.02
CA ALA A 57 18.56 37.86 -17.08
C ALA A 57 18.92 38.17 -15.60
N TRP A 58 20.20 38.36 -15.30
CA TRP A 58 20.64 38.83 -13.99
C TRP A 58 20.20 40.27 -13.72
N THR A 59 20.30 41.14 -14.71
CA THR A 59 19.77 42.53 -14.59
C THR A 59 18.25 42.53 -14.41
N GLY A 60 17.51 41.67 -15.12
CA GLY A 60 16.07 41.51 -14.94
C GLY A 60 15.70 41.01 -13.54
N PHE A 61 16.43 40.01 -13.01
CA PHE A 61 16.23 39.48 -11.67
C PHE A 61 16.52 40.52 -10.58
N PHE A 62 17.60 41.31 -10.73
CA PHE A 62 17.90 42.44 -9.84
C PHE A 62 16.81 43.53 -9.88
N PHE A 63 16.27 43.85 -11.07
CA PHE A 63 15.17 44.79 -11.18
C PHE A 63 13.89 44.30 -10.55
N VAL A 64 13.57 43.01 -10.66
CA VAL A 64 12.43 42.40 -9.95
C VAL A 64 12.62 42.41 -8.46
N LEU A 65 13.82 42.07 -7.95
CA LEU A 65 14.14 42.13 -6.52
C LEU A 65 14.09 43.59 -5.99
N ILE A 66 14.62 44.55 -6.72
CA ILE A 66 14.57 45.97 -6.33
C ILE A 66 13.13 46.48 -6.35
N SER A 67 12.34 46.12 -7.37
CA SER A 67 10.94 46.53 -7.44
C SER A 67 10.10 45.86 -6.33
N ALA A 68 10.34 44.58 -6.02
CA ALA A 68 9.70 43.89 -4.89
C ALA A 68 10.09 44.52 -3.53
N PHE A 69 11.35 44.93 -3.38
CA PHE A 69 11.84 45.62 -2.21
C PHE A 69 11.25 47.02 -2.07
N LEU A 70 11.16 47.77 -3.16
CA LEU A 70 10.52 49.10 -3.19
C LEU A 70 9.02 48.99 -2.93
N PHE A 71 8.37 47.96 -3.46
CA PHE A 71 6.96 47.65 -3.22
C PHE A 71 6.73 47.29 -1.72
N ALA A 72 7.62 46.49 -1.14
CA ALA A 72 7.60 46.19 0.28
C ALA A 72 7.78 47.43 1.15
N ILE A 73 8.71 48.33 0.76
CA ILE A 73 8.89 49.63 1.43
C ILE A 73 7.63 50.54 1.27
N ALA A 74 7.02 50.53 0.08
CA ALA A 74 5.78 51.29 -0.15
C ALA A 74 4.62 50.74 0.70
N ILE A 75 4.50 49.40 0.78
CA ILE A 75 3.54 48.74 1.67
C ILE A 75 3.81 49.08 3.13
N ILE A 76 5.07 49.04 3.58
CA ILE A 76 5.48 49.40 4.92
C ILE A 76 5.19 50.88 5.23
N LYS A 77 5.46 51.77 4.26
CA LYS A 77 5.10 53.21 4.38
C LYS A 77 3.59 53.44 4.39
N TYR A 78 2.86 52.71 3.53
CA TYR A 78 1.39 52.77 3.49
C TYR A 78 0.76 52.28 4.81
N LEU A 79 1.24 51.10 5.29
CA LEU A 79 0.82 50.55 6.58
C LEU A 79 1.22 51.42 7.78
N ARG A 80 2.36 52.14 7.68
CA ARG A 80 2.73 53.16 8.70
C ARG A 80 1.84 54.38 8.68
N LYS A 81 1.26 54.75 7.52
CA LYS A 81 0.37 55.89 7.38
C LYS A 81 -1.05 55.61 7.82
N GLN A 82 -1.45 54.33 7.80
CA GLN A 82 -2.72 53.87 8.38
C GLN A 82 -2.47 53.25 9.75
N THR A 83 -2.25 54.05 10.81
CA THR A 83 -2.33 53.72 12.23
C THR A 83 -2.03 52.26 12.71
N TYR A 84 -1.35 51.43 11.91
CA TYR A 84 -0.95 50.11 12.31
C TYR A 84 0.41 50.17 12.99
N ASN A 85 0.39 50.15 14.31
CA ASN A 85 1.61 50.18 15.14
C ASN A 85 2.29 48.83 15.09
N PRO A 86 3.55 48.70 14.53
CA PRO A 86 4.27 47.43 14.45
C PRO A 86 4.46 46.77 15.84
N LYS A 87 4.47 47.57 16.90
CA LYS A 87 4.50 47.06 18.28
C LYS A 87 3.20 46.34 18.66
N MET A 88 2.03 46.77 18.12
CA MET A 88 0.75 46.07 18.32
C MET A 88 0.70 44.75 17.61
N ILE A 89 1.16 44.66 16.34
CA ILE A 89 1.23 43.39 15.58
C ILE A 89 2.15 42.40 16.29
N ARG A 90 3.34 42.86 16.72
CA ARG A 90 4.29 42.01 17.48
C ARG A 90 3.71 41.55 18.81
N LYS A 91 3.00 42.43 19.52
CA LYS A 91 2.28 42.12 20.78
C LYS A 91 1.17 41.10 20.51
N TYR A 92 0.40 41.27 19.43
CA TYR A 92 -0.69 40.38 19.04
C TYR A 92 -0.16 38.98 18.65
N TRP A 93 0.95 38.91 17.88
CA TRP A 93 1.62 37.64 17.58
C TRP A 93 2.22 36.97 18.83
N HIS A 94 2.76 37.73 19.76
CA HIS A 94 3.21 37.18 21.03
C HIS A 94 2.05 36.66 21.88
N GLU A 95 0.92 37.32 21.87
CA GLU A 95 -0.27 36.91 22.60
C GLU A 95 -0.89 35.65 21.98
N ILE A 96 -1.02 35.59 20.65
CA ILE A 96 -1.48 34.38 19.96
C ILE A 96 -0.56 33.18 20.27
N ARG A 97 0.76 33.38 20.20
CA ARG A 97 1.70 32.34 20.60
C ARG A 97 1.53 31.94 22.06
N ARG A 98 1.44 32.87 22.93
CA ARG A 98 1.28 32.62 24.38
C ARG A 98 -0.03 31.87 24.69
N VAL A 99 -1.11 32.22 24.03
CA VAL A 99 -2.41 31.52 24.16
C VAL A 99 -2.28 30.10 23.61
N LYS A 100 -1.67 29.93 22.44
CA LYS A 100 -1.44 28.61 21.85
C LYS A 100 -0.59 27.71 22.74
N TYR A 101 0.54 28.21 23.25
CA TYR A 101 1.39 27.43 24.18
C TYR A 101 0.66 27.15 25.52
N ALA A 102 -0.15 28.08 26.04
CA ALA A 102 -0.93 27.83 27.24
C ALA A 102 -2.01 26.74 27.00
N GLU A 103 -2.63 26.70 25.83
CA GLU A 103 -3.55 25.62 25.46
C GLU A 103 -2.85 24.26 25.30
N GLU A 104 -1.67 24.24 24.67
CA GLU A 104 -0.84 23.05 24.54
C GLU A 104 -0.37 22.54 25.92
N ASP A 105 0.13 23.42 26.79
CA ASP A 105 0.54 23.07 28.16
C ASP A 105 -0.63 22.55 29.01
N LYS A 106 -1.82 23.12 28.85
CA LYS A 106 -3.02 22.62 29.51
C LYS A 106 -3.43 21.25 28.99
N ALA A 107 -3.35 21.05 27.68
CA ALA A 107 -3.63 19.74 27.06
C ALA A 107 -2.62 18.68 27.51
N ILE A 108 -1.31 19.02 27.60
CA ILE A 108 -0.26 18.13 28.13
C ILE A 108 -0.57 17.76 29.60
N GLY A 109 -0.99 18.72 30.44
CA GLY A 109 -1.36 18.47 31.83
C GLY A 109 -2.62 17.63 32.01
N ALA A 110 -3.46 17.55 30.99
CA ALA A 110 -4.70 16.77 30.98
C ALA A 110 -4.56 15.39 30.31
N MET A 111 -3.36 15.02 29.84
CA MET A 111 -3.16 13.71 29.19
C MET A 111 -3.54 12.55 30.10
N PRO A 112 -4.33 11.57 29.61
CA PRO A 112 -4.72 10.43 30.39
C PRO A 112 -3.53 9.50 30.63
N THR A 113 -3.23 9.22 31.89
CA THR A 113 -2.22 8.21 32.30
C THR A 113 -2.87 6.86 32.61
N LYS A 114 -4.17 6.75 32.44
CA LYS A 114 -4.99 5.56 32.75
C LYS A 114 -5.70 5.08 31.49
N PRO A 115 -6.15 3.82 31.44
CA PRO A 115 -6.97 3.33 30.34
C PRO A 115 -8.16 4.23 30.04
N THR A 116 -8.41 4.49 28.76
CA THR A 116 -9.49 5.37 28.27
C THR A 116 -10.66 4.53 27.79
N ASP A 117 -11.88 4.89 28.19
CA ASP A 117 -13.11 4.26 27.68
C ASP A 117 -13.22 4.46 26.16
N SER A 118 -13.66 3.44 25.45
CA SER A 118 -13.78 3.47 23.98
C SER A 118 -14.74 4.57 23.49
N ARG A 119 -15.72 4.99 24.28
CA ARG A 119 -16.64 6.09 23.97
C ARG A 119 -15.95 7.45 23.97
N ASP A 120 -14.95 7.64 24.83
CA ASP A 120 -14.17 8.88 24.95
C ASP A 120 -12.96 8.90 24.01
N PHE A 121 -12.54 7.75 23.50
CA PHE A 121 -11.34 7.60 22.68
C PHE A 121 -11.35 8.45 21.38
N PRO A 122 -12.46 8.56 20.61
CA PRO A 122 -12.50 9.44 19.45
C PRO A 122 -12.27 10.93 19.79
N ARG A 123 -12.71 11.35 20.99
CA ARG A 123 -12.45 12.72 21.49
C ARG A 123 -10.97 12.90 21.80
N LEU A 124 -10.35 11.91 22.44
CA LEU A 124 -8.91 11.88 22.71
C LEU A 124 -8.10 11.96 21.41
N CYS A 125 -8.45 11.18 20.40
CA CYS A 125 -7.81 11.23 19.09
C CYS A 125 -7.96 12.60 18.41
N ALA A 126 -9.13 13.20 18.50
CA ALA A 126 -9.37 14.54 17.97
C ALA A 126 -8.51 15.61 18.67
N GLU A 127 -8.31 15.50 19.98
CA GLU A 127 -7.45 16.38 20.77
C GLU A 127 -5.96 16.21 20.38
N HIS A 128 -5.49 14.97 20.23
CA HIS A 128 -4.13 14.67 19.75
C HIS A 128 -3.88 15.19 18.32
N ARG A 129 -4.88 15.15 17.44
CA ARG A 129 -4.77 15.75 16.10
C ARG A 129 -4.76 17.28 16.14
N LYS A 130 -5.50 17.88 17.06
CA LYS A 130 -5.49 19.33 17.27
C LYS A 130 -4.13 19.82 17.81
N TYR A 131 -3.52 19.02 18.70
CA TYR A 131 -2.24 19.30 19.33
C TYR A 131 -1.26 18.15 19.12
N PRO A 132 -0.59 18.05 17.94
CA PRO A 132 0.31 16.93 17.63
C PRO A 132 1.49 16.76 18.60
N ILE A 133 1.82 17.78 19.39
CA ILE A 133 2.83 17.71 20.46
C ILE A 133 2.47 16.66 21.51
N LEU A 134 1.18 16.35 21.72
CA LEU A 134 0.73 15.34 22.67
C LEU A 134 1.28 13.97 22.35
N TYR A 135 1.25 13.57 21.07
CA TYR A 135 1.87 12.29 20.65
C TYR A 135 3.36 12.22 21.00
N LYS A 136 4.10 13.34 20.82
CA LYS A 136 5.53 13.38 21.12
C LYS A 136 5.81 13.25 22.61
N VAL A 137 5.08 14.03 23.41
CA VAL A 137 5.27 14.04 24.88
C VAL A 137 4.89 12.69 25.46
N GLU A 138 3.73 12.15 25.09
CA GLU A 138 3.23 10.87 25.58
C GLU A 138 4.18 9.73 25.19
N PHE A 139 4.62 9.68 23.93
CA PHE A 139 5.60 8.71 23.44
C PHE A 139 6.92 8.81 24.20
N GLN A 140 7.47 10.02 24.39
CA GLN A 140 8.72 10.22 25.12
C GLN A 140 8.62 9.78 26.58
N MET A 141 7.46 9.96 27.20
CA MET A 141 7.21 9.47 28.57
C MET A 141 7.08 7.94 28.59
N ALA A 142 6.41 7.34 27.59
CA ALA A 142 6.20 5.90 27.51
C ALA A 142 7.51 5.13 27.30
N ILE A 143 8.43 5.66 26.45
CA ILE A 143 9.69 4.99 26.14
C ILE A 143 10.80 5.23 27.18
N LYS A 144 10.60 6.14 28.13
CA LYS A 144 11.55 6.41 29.20
C LYS A 144 11.49 5.29 30.25
N VAL A 145 12.09 4.17 29.93
CA VAL A 145 12.18 2.99 30.79
C VAL A 145 13.65 2.75 31.11
N GLU A 146 13.95 2.29 32.34
CA GLU A 146 15.31 1.91 32.69
C GLU A 146 15.75 0.68 31.89
N PRO A 147 16.93 0.71 31.27
CA PRO A 147 17.42 -0.43 30.50
C PRO A 147 17.80 -1.59 31.41
N HIS A 148 17.41 -2.78 31.02
CA HIS A 148 17.82 -4.01 31.69
C HIS A 148 19.12 -4.58 31.08
N SER A 149 19.73 -5.54 31.76
CA SER A 149 20.94 -6.24 31.30
C SER A 149 20.72 -7.00 29.99
N ILE A 150 21.71 -6.94 29.09
CA ILE A 150 21.77 -7.62 27.80
C ILE A 150 23.08 -8.41 27.61
N ARG A 151 23.66 -8.93 28.70
CA ARG A 151 24.98 -9.56 28.68
C ARG A 151 25.07 -10.78 27.76
N HIS A 152 23.99 -11.59 27.72
CA HIS A 152 23.96 -12.76 26.85
C HIS A 152 23.92 -12.37 25.37
N ALA A 153 23.20 -11.32 25.02
CA ALA A 153 23.14 -10.83 23.66
C ALA A 153 24.49 -10.24 23.16
N LEU A 154 25.30 -9.71 24.07
CA LEU A 154 26.58 -9.08 23.76
C LEU A 154 27.78 -10.03 23.81
N LYS A 155 27.59 -11.33 24.09
CA LYS A 155 28.68 -12.30 24.00
C LYS A 155 29.17 -12.39 22.55
N GLU A 156 30.48 -12.51 22.35
CA GLU A 156 31.11 -12.62 21.04
C GLU A 156 30.52 -13.75 20.19
N THR A 157 30.25 -14.89 20.83
CA THR A 157 29.56 -16.05 20.20
C THR A 157 28.14 -15.76 19.72
N ASN A 158 27.48 -14.79 20.28
CA ASN A 158 26.09 -14.43 19.98
C ASN A 158 25.95 -13.20 19.09
N GLU A 159 27.05 -12.46 18.85
CA GLU A 159 27.00 -11.23 18.05
C GLU A 159 26.48 -11.49 16.63
N CYS A 160 26.95 -12.57 15.97
CA CYS A 160 26.51 -12.98 14.64
C CYS A 160 25.06 -13.47 14.57
N LYS A 161 24.45 -13.78 15.71
CA LYS A 161 23.04 -14.19 15.81
C LYS A 161 22.09 -12.98 15.81
N ASN A 162 22.58 -11.76 16.04
CA ASN A 162 21.77 -10.57 16.18
C ASN A 162 21.77 -9.75 14.87
N GLN A 163 20.58 -9.53 14.33
CA GLN A 163 20.39 -8.73 13.11
C GLN A 163 20.61 -7.23 13.34
N ASN A 164 20.25 -6.74 14.54
CA ASN A 164 20.35 -5.33 14.90
C ASN A 164 20.68 -5.16 16.38
N LYS A 165 21.73 -4.37 16.70
CA LYS A 165 22.14 -4.08 18.08
C LYS A 165 21.16 -3.18 18.87
N ARG A 166 20.17 -2.57 18.18
CA ARG A 166 19.16 -1.70 18.83
C ARG A 166 18.00 -2.44 19.46
N SER A 167 17.73 -3.67 19.02
CA SER A 167 16.60 -4.48 19.49
C SER A 167 17.10 -5.83 19.98
N LEU A 168 17.70 -5.83 21.16
CA LEU A 168 18.25 -7.03 21.81
C LEU A 168 17.32 -7.50 22.94
N ALA A 169 17.28 -8.82 23.14
CA ALA A 169 16.56 -9.41 24.25
C ALA A 169 17.26 -9.10 25.58
N TYR A 170 16.49 -8.73 26.59
CA TYR A 170 16.98 -8.56 27.95
C TYR A 170 17.24 -9.92 28.63
N ASP A 171 18.24 -10.00 29.50
CA ASP A 171 18.62 -11.24 30.16
C ASP A 171 17.52 -11.82 31.05
N TYR A 172 16.66 -10.96 31.64
CA TYR A 172 15.64 -11.39 32.60
C TYR A 172 14.42 -12.07 31.99
N ASN A 173 14.10 -11.75 30.71
CA ASN A 173 12.89 -12.26 30.04
C ASN A 173 13.16 -12.81 28.63
N ARG A 174 14.43 -13.03 28.28
CA ARG A 174 14.76 -13.70 27.02
C ARG A 174 14.21 -15.12 26.99
N VAL A 175 13.90 -15.64 25.85
CA VAL A 175 13.68 -17.08 25.69
C VAL A 175 15.03 -17.78 25.80
N VAL A 176 15.08 -18.86 26.60
CA VAL A 176 16.26 -19.68 26.79
C VAL A 176 16.01 -21.01 26.10
N LEU A 177 16.76 -21.30 25.03
CA LEU A 177 16.68 -22.57 24.34
C LEU A 177 17.38 -23.68 25.13
N GLU A 178 16.94 -24.92 24.99
CA GLU A 178 17.65 -26.08 25.53
C GLU A 178 19.05 -26.12 24.90
N PRO A 179 20.12 -26.16 25.73
CA PRO A 179 21.49 -26.15 25.21
C PRO A 179 21.80 -27.39 24.36
N LEU A 180 22.42 -27.17 23.22
CA LEU A 180 22.91 -28.27 22.38
C LEU A 180 24.21 -28.83 22.95
N PRO A 181 24.35 -30.18 23.05
CA PRO A 181 25.54 -30.78 23.59
C PRO A 181 26.83 -30.37 22.83
N GLY A 182 27.81 -29.83 23.55
CA GLY A 182 29.09 -29.41 22.98
C GLY A 182 29.09 -28.09 22.22
N VAL A 183 27.96 -27.38 22.13
CA VAL A 183 27.89 -26.08 21.44
C VAL A 183 27.69 -24.96 22.48
N PRO A 184 28.72 -24.13 22.72
CA PRO A 184 28.63 -23.04 23.68
C PRO A 184 27.57 -22.01 23.25
N ASP A 185 26.88 -21.43 24.24
CA ASP A 185 25.86 -20.38 24.02
C ASP A 185 24.76 -20.73 23.01
N SER A 186 24.51 -22.04 22.80
CA SER A 186 23.40 -22.54 21.97
C SER A 186 22.02 -22.34 22.59
N ASP A 187 21.98 -21.88 23.85
CA ASP A 187 20.77 -21.47 24.57
C ASP A 187 20.27 -20.07 24.17
N TYR A 188 21.05 -19.32 23.39
CA TYR A 188 20.72 -17.95 23.02
C TYR A 188 19.98 -17.82 21.69
N ILE A 189 18.84 -17.15 21.76
CA ILE A 189 18.14 -16.58 20.62
C ILE A 189 17.68 -15.15 20.98
N ASN A 190 17.68 -14.23 20.00
CA ASN A 190 17.20 -12.86 20.23
C ASN A 190 15.66 -12.81 20.23
N ALA A 191 15.07 -13.35 21.27
CA ALA A 191 13.64 -13.44 21.48
C ALA A 191 13.29 -13.10 22.95
N SER A 192 12.18 -12.40 23.17
CA SER A 192 11.72 -11.92 24.48
C SER A 192 10.26 -12.28 24.70
N TYR A 193 9.91 -12.76 25.88
CA TYR A 193 8.50 -12.85 26.27
C TYR A 193 7.91 -11.46 26.47
N VAL A 194 6.69 -11.27 25.97
CA VAL A 194 5.94 -10.02 26.13
C VAL A 194 4.51 -10.37 26.54
N ASP A 195 4.04 -9.71 27.60
CA ASP A 195 2.65 -9.85 28.01
C ASP A 195 1.71 -9.10 27.09
N SER A 196 0.46 -9.54 26.95
CA SER A 196 -0.62 -8.65 26.51
C SER A 196 -1.12 -7.80 27.70
N LEU A 197 -2.15 -7.01 27.47
CA LEU A 197 -2.81 -6.28 28.57
C LEU A 197 -3.56 -7.22 29.50
N LEU A 198 -4.05 -8.34 29.00
CA LEU A 198 -4.87 -9.30 29.74
C LEU A 198 -4.10 -10.56 30.12
N THR A 199 -3.16 -11.02 29.30
CA THR A 199 -2.53 -12.34 29.46
C THR A 199 -1.02 -12.20 29.61
N PRO A 200 -0.42 -12.78 30.67
CA PRO A 200 1.03 -12.84 30.80
C PRO A 200 1.63 -13.77 29.74
N LYS A 201 2.84 -13.43 29.24
CA LYS A 201 3.57 -14.18 28.22
C LYS A 201 2.72 -14.53 26.98
N ALA A 202 1.81 -13.65 26.58
CA ALA A 202 0.94 -13.88 25.42
C ALA A 202 1.73 -13.98 24.11
N TYR A 203 2.88 -13.31 24.06
CA TYR A 203 3.70 -13.22 22.87
C TYR A 203 5.17 -13.54 23.14
N VAL A 204 5.85 -14.03 22.10
CA VAL A 204 7.29 -14.00 21.96
C VAL A 204 7.64 -13.01 20.85
N ALA A 205 8.22 -11.88 21.20
CA ALA A 205 8.73 -10.90 20.23
C ALA A 205 10.17 -11.25 19.87
N THR A 206 10.43 -11.52 18.59
CA THR A 206 11.74 -11.92 18.09
C THR A 206 12.11 -11.18 16.79
N GLN A 207 13.39 -11.16 16.47
CA GLN A 207 13.85 -10.75 15.13
C GLN A 207 13.50 -11.82 14.08
N GLY A 208 13.46 -11.43 12.81
CA GLY A 208 13.45 -12.38 11.71
C GLY A 208 14.74 -13.23 11.71
N PRO A 209 14.67 -14.52 11.44
CA PRO A 209 15.86 -15.35 11.35
C PRO A 209 16.89 -14.82 10.35
N VAL A 210 18.16 -14.95 10.72
CA VAL A 210 19.32 -14.82 9.83
C VAL A 210 19.83 -16.21 9.48
N GLU A 211 20.69 -16.36 8.49
CA GLU A 211 21.09 -17.66 7.95
C GLU A 211 21.54 -18.67 9.03
N ASN A 212 22.30 -18.20 10.02
CA ASN A 212 22.82 -19.03 11.10
C ASN A 212 21.87 -19.22 12.28
N THR A 213 20.64 -18.69 12.23
CA THR A 213 19.67 -18.80 13.31
C THR A 213 18.34 -19.42 12.89
N ILE A 214 18.22 -19.95 11.67
CA ILE A 214 17.00 -20.63 11.22
C ILE A 214 16.72 -21.86 12.08
N GLY A 215 17.75 -22.68 12.37
CA GLY A 215 17.62 -23.82 13.27
C GLY A 215 17.18 -23.42 14.66
N ASP A 216 17.83 -22.40 15.26
CA ASP A 216 17.45 -21.85 16.56
C ASP A 216 16.00 -21.34 16.57
N PHE A 217 15.51 -20.74 15.48
CA PHE A 217 14.14 -20.28 15.36
C PHE A 217 13.13 -21.44 15.37
N TRP A 218 13.41 -22.54 14.66
CA TRP A 218 12.54 -23.69 14.67
C TRP A 218 12.60 -24.46 16.02
N ARG A 219 13.76 -24.46 16.68
CA ARG A 219 13.89 -24.94 18.08
C ARG A 219 13.02 -24.11 19.03
N LEU A 220 13.01 -22.76 18.87
CA LEU A 220 12.12 -21.86 19.61
C LEU A 220 10.64 -22.26 19.42
N VAL A 221 10.19 -22.38 18.16
CA VAL A 221 8.80 -22.76 17.84
C VAL A 221 8.42 -24.09 18.47
N TRP A 222 9.33 -25.06 18.39
CA TRP A 222 9.11 -26.40 18.93
C TRP A 222 9.09 -26.44 20.46
N GLN A 223 10.11 -25.87 21.11
CA GLN A 223 10.24 -25.84 22.55
C GLN A 223 9.07 -25.10 23.23
N GLU A 224 8.72 -23.95 22.70
CA GLU A 224 7.62 -23.14 23.25
C GLU A 224 6.23 -23.69 22.90
N LYS A 225 6.12 -24.74 22.12
CA LYS A 225 4.85 -25.32 21.64
C LYS A 225 3.97 -24.28 20.93
N SER A 226 4.61 -23.33 20.25
CA SER A 226 3.89 -22.28 19.53
C SER A 226 3.24 -22.85 18.27
N ARG A 227 1.96 -22.57 18.07
CA ARG A 227 1.21 -22.97 16.88
C ARG A 227 0.97 -21.83 15.91
N LEU A 228 1.39 -20.61 16.27
CA LEU A 228 1.12 -19.40 15.50
C LEU A 228 2.37 -18.53 15.37
N ILE A 229 2.72 -18.20 14.13
CA ILE A 229 3.77 -17.26 13.80
C ILE A 229 3.15 -16.07 13.05
N VAL A 230 3.42 -14.85 13.52
CA VAL A 230 3.03 -13.60 12.89
C VAL A 230 4.27 -12.90 12.35
N MET A 231 4.42 -12.87 11.04
CA MET A 231 5.55 -12.26 10.34
C MET A 231 5.12 -10.92 9.70
N LEU A 232 5.79 -9.83 10.05
CA LEU A 232 5.40 -8.46 9.68
C LEU A 232 6.37 -7.79 8.70
N THR A 233 7.07 -8.57 7.88
CA THR A 233 8.05 -8.05 6.92
C THR A 233 8.17 -8.95 5.70
N LYS A 234 8.56 -8.37 4.56
CA LYS A 234 9.02 -9.14 3.41
C LYS A 234 10.37 -9.79 3.74
N THR A 235 10.73 -10.84 3.03
CA THR A 235 12.06 -11.44 3.12
C THR A 235 13.12 -10.49 2.59
N PHE A 236 12.79 -9.78 1.51
CA PHE A 236 13.69 -8.85 0.81
C PHE A 236 12.97 -7.53 0.50
N ASP A 237 13.63 -6.41 0.75
CA ASP A 237 13.12 -5.08 0.45
C ASP A 237 14.22 -4.23 -0.21
N PHE A 238 14.01 -3.88 -1.50
CA PHE A 238 15.00 -3.23 -2.37
C PHE A 238 16.33 -3.99 -2.45
N ILE A 239 17.31 -3.61 -1.64
CA ILE A 239 18.67 -4.19 -1.62
C ILE A 239 18.94 -4.92 -0.30
N LYS A 240 18.03 -4.84 0.66
CA LYS A 240 18.25 -5.37 2.02
C LYS A 240 17.46 -6.65 2.25
N VAL A 241 18.14 -7.68 2.75
CA VAL A 241 17.51 -8.85 3.33
C VAL A 241 16.95 -8.45 4.69
N MET A 242 15.62 -8.51 4.81
CA MET A 242 14.91 -8.18 6.06
C MET A 242 14.75 -9.39 6.96
N CYS A 243 14.60 -10.56 6.35
CA CYS A 243 14.47 -11.84 7.03
C CYS A 243 14.79 -12.95 6.02
N VAL A 244 15.60 -13.92 6.41
CA VAL A 244 15.83 -15.08 5.56
C VAL A 244 14.56 -15.92 5.51
N GLN A 245 14.27 -16.51 4.34
CA GLN A 245 13.17 -17.46 4.23
C GLN A 245 13.47 -18.71 5.04
N TYR A 246 12.63 -19.03 5.99
CA TYR A 246 12.80 -20.14 6.91
C TYR A 246 11.72 -21.24 6.75
N TRP A 247 11.00 -21.22 5.64
CA TRP A 247 9.99 -22.20 5.26
C TRP A 247 10.26 -22.73 3.85
N PRO A 248 9.77 -23.93 3.47
CA PRO A 248 9.96 -24.49 2.15
C PRO A 248 9.38 -23.60 1.05
N ALA A 249 10.06 -23.56 -0.11
CA ALA A 249 9.71 -22.65 -1.21
C ALA A 249 8.38 -22.99 -1.89
N ASN A 250 7.99 -24.27 -1.93
CA ASN A 250 6.80 -24.73 -2.65
C ASN A 250 5.92 -25.61 -1.77
N VAL A 251 4.61 -25.54 -2.00
CA VAL A 251 3.63 -26.42 -1.36
C VAL A 251 3.97 -27.88 -1.70
N GLY A 252 3.90 -28.75 -0.69
CA GLY A 252 4.28 -30.17 -0.77
C GLY A 252 5.77 -30.43 -0.54
N CYS A 253 6.63 -29.41 -0.48
CA CYS A 253 8.05 -29.58 -0.16
C CYS A 253 8.31 -29.65 1.33
N CYS A 254 9.44 -30.26 1.70
CA CYS A 254 9.97 -30.38 3.05
C CYS A 254 11.42 -29.90 3.07
N ASP A 255 11.74 -29.03 4.02
CA ASP A 255 13.10 -28.64 4.33
C ASP A 255 13.44 -29.07 5.76
N ARG A 256 14.70 -29.48 5.96
CA ARG A 256 15.20 -29.87 7.28
C ARG A 256 16.12 -28.77 7.83
N TYR A 257 15.81 -28.34 9.04
CA TYR A 257 16.58 -27.38 9.81
C TYR A 257 17.04 -28.05 11.13
N GLU A 258 18.28 -28.54 11.12
CA GLU A 258 18.87 -29.32 12.21
C GLU A 258 18.03 -30.58 12.54
N GLU A 259 17.34 -30.56 13.70
CA GLU A 259 16.49 -31.67 14.16
C GLU A 259 15.01 -31.50 13.80
N ILE A 260 14.62 -30.37 13.22
CA ILE A 260 13.23 -30.08 12.85
C ILE A 260 13.05 -30.15 11.34
N GLU A 261 12.12 -30.97 10.92
CA GLU A 261 11.64 -31.01 9.53
C GLU A 261 10.38 -30.17 9.40
N VAL A 262 10.34 -29.32 8.37
CA VAL A 262 9.26 -28.38 8.10
C VAL A 262 8.65 -28.68 6.74
N HIS A 263 7.38 -29.07 6.71
CA HIS A 263 6.63 -29.31 5.49
C HIS A 263 5.68 -28.16 5.23
N LEU A 264 5.69 -27.55 4.04
CA LEU A 264 4.69 -26.58 3.59
C LEU A 264 3.47 -27.34 3.04
N VAL A 265 2.39 -27.40 3.83
CA VAL A 265 1.18 -28.16 3.50
C VAL A 265 0.24 -27.35 2.60
N LYS A 266 0.02 -26.09 2.94
CA LYS A 266 -0.91 -25.18 2.25
C LYS A 266 -0.39 -23.76 2.29
N GLU A 267 -0.62 -23.03 1.19
CA GLU A 267 -0.42 -21.60 1.13
C GLU A 267 -1.68 -20.93 0.59
N GLU A 268 -2.12 -19.87 1.24
CA GLU A 268 -3.26 -19.06 0.86
C GLU A 268 -2.82 -17.62 0.69
N GLN A 269 -3.09 -17.04 -0.50
CA GLN A 269 -2.69 -15.68 -0.85
C GLN A 269 -3.86 -14.73 -0.69
N LEU A 270 -3.63 -13.62 0.01
CA LEU A 270 -4.48 -12.44 0.01
C LEU A 270 -3.67 -11.22 -0.44
N ALA A 271 -4.34 -10.12 -0.75
CA ALA A 271 -3.68 -8.94 -1.33
C ALA A 271 -2.56 -8.36 -0.45
N ASN A 272 -2.70 -8.41 0.87
CA ASN A 272 -1.74 -7.77 1.78
C ASN A 272 -0.97 -8.76 2.66
N PHE A 273 -1.32 -10.03 2.65
CA PHE A 273 -0.69 -11.05 3.46
C PHE A 273 -0.92 -12.47 2.91
N GLN A 274 -0.12 -13.41 3.39
CA GLN A 274 -0.20 -14.83 3.05
C GLN A 274 -0.42 -15.64 4.33
N ILE A 275 -1.11 -16.76 4.21
CA ILE A 275 -1.32 -17.70 5.31
C ILE A 275 -0.72 -19.04 4.88
N ARG A 276 0.25 -19.55 5.64
CA ARG A 276 0.89 -20.83 5.38
C ARG A 276 0.60 -21.81 6.51
N THR A 277 0.14 -23.01 6.15
CA THR A 277 0.02 -24.12 7.07
C THR A 277 1.28 -24.97 6.94
N LEU A 278 2.01 -25.08 8.04
CA LEU A 278 3.26 -25.81 8.16
C LEU A 278 3.07 -27.02 9.06
N ARG A 279 3.68 -28.14 8.71
CA ARG A 279 3.72 -29.32 9.56
C ARG A 279 5.17 -29.56 9.98
N LEU A 280 5.36 -29.56 11.30
CA LEU A 280 6.66 -29.76 11.91
C LEU A 280 6.77 -31.21 12.43
N SER A 281 7.92 -31.83 12.25
CA SER A 281 8.27 -33.09 12.89
C SER A 281 9.69 -33.02 13.43
N GLN A 282 9.94 -33.64 14.57
CA GLN A 282 11.28 -33.75 15.14
C GLN A 282 11.90 -35.08 14.73
N VAL A 283 13.10 -35.03 14.20
CA VAL A 283 13.85 -36.21 13.73
C VAL A 283 14.05 -37.19 14.88
N GLY A 284 13.75 -38.48 14.68
CA GLY A 284 13.86 -39.51 15.67
C GLY A 284 12.67 -39.63 16.65
N THR A 285 11.64 -38.78 16.46
CA THR A 285 10.37 -38.89 17.21
C THR A 285 9.21 -39.08 16.22
N ASN A 286 8.08 -39.58 16.75
CA ASN A 286 6.82 -39.63 15.98
C ASN A 286 5.92 -38.40 16.22
N GLU A 287 6.44 -37.41 16.91
CA GLU A 287 5.66 -36.20 17.24
C GLU A 287 5.55 -35.27 16.02
N VAL A 288 4.33 -34.91 15.69
CA VAL A 288 4.02 -34.00 14.57
C VAL A 288 3.14 -32.88 15.12
N ARG A 289 3.47 -31.63 14.72
CA ARG A 289 2.71 -30.43 15.12
C ARG A 289 2.37 -29.60 13.88
N GLU A 290 1.19 -29.03 13.89
CA GLU A 290 0.78 -28.03 12.90
C GLU A 290 1.03 -26.63 13.43
N VAL A 291 1.66 -25.81 12.61
CA VAL A 291 1.96 -24.39 12.89
C VAL A 291 1.46 -23.56 11.71
N VAL A 292 0.76 -22.47 12.01
CA VAL A 292 0.29 -21.55 10.97
C VAL A 292 1.09 -20.25 11.02
N GLN A 293 1.59 -19.84 9.86
CA GLN A 293 2.28 -18.57 9.67
C GLN A 293 1.36 -17.59 8.98
N PHE A 294 1.07 -16.47 9.62
CA PHE A 294 0.45 -15.30 8.99
C PHE A 294 1.54 -14.30 8.63
N HIS A 295 1.75 -14.09 7.34
CA HIS A 295 2.83 -13.29 6.80
C HIS A 295 2.30 -12.02 6.12
N TYR A 296 2.41 -10.87 6.79
CA TYR A 296 2.03 -9.58 6.23
C TYR A 296 3.09 -9.08 5.24
N THR A 297 2.74 -9.04 3.94
CA THR A 297 3.68 -8.79 2.84
C THR A 297 3.71 -7.33 2.37
N GLU A 298 2.67 -6.54 2.62
CA GLU A 298 2.52 -5.17 2.09
C GLU A 298 2.75 -4.08 3.17
N TRP A 299 3.78 -4.26 4.02
CA TRP A 299 4.23 -3.21 4.93
C TRP A 299 5.42 -2.44 4.32
N PRO A 300 5.22 -1.20 3.84
CA PRO A 300 6.29 -0.43 3.20
C PRO A 300 7.41 -0.06 4.20
N SER A 301 8.67 0.06 3.72
CA SER A 301 9.80 0.32 4.61
C SER A 301 9.81 1.69 5.26
N HIS A 302 9.27 2.69 4.57
CA HIS A 302 9.34 4.10 5.01
C HIS A 302 7.99 4.74 5.31
N THR A 303 6.90 3.95 5.23
CA THR A 303 5.54 4.43 5.50
C THR A 303 4.78 3.44 6.38
N HIS A 304 3.52 3.76 6.63
CA HIS A 304 2.64 2.87 7.39
C HIS A 304 1.90 1.90 6.47
N PRO A 305 1.51 0.72 6.98
CA PRO A 305 0.62 -0.19 6.28
C PRO A 305 -0.77 0.45 6.14
N PHE A 306 -1.57 -0.07 5.24
CA PHE A 306 -2.98 0.31 5.19
C PHE A 306 -3.71 -0.19 6.43
N ILE A 307 -4.39 0.71 7.13
CA ILE A 307 -5.04 0.41 8.41
C ILE A 307 -6.09 -0.69 8.27
N ASN A 308 -6.95 -0.60 7.27
CA ASN A 308 -7.97 -1.62 7.04
C ASN A 308 -7.37 -3.00 6.72
N ALA A 309 -6.23 -3.06 6.02
CA ALA A 309 -5.53 -4.31 5.74
C ALA A 309 -4.90 -4.92 7.02
N LEU A 310 -4.34 -4.07 7.90
CA LEU A 310 -3.80 -4.51 9.19
C LEU A 310 -4.91 -5.02 10.12
N LEU A 311 -6.06 -4.37 10.14
CA LEU A 311 -7.24 -4.81 10.90
C LEU A 311 -7.78 -6.14 10.38
N GLU A 312 -7.87 -6.32 9.06
CA GLU A 312 -8.28 -7.59 8.44
C GLU A 312 -7.27 -8.72 8.74
N PHE A 313 -5.98 -8.42 8.68
CA PHE A 313 -4.92 -9.36 9.06
C PHE A 313 -5.09 -9.84 10.51
N ARG A 314 -5.26 -8.91 11.46
CA ARG A 314 -5.52 -9.24 12.86
C ARG A 314 -6.82 -10.05 13.00
N ARG A 315 -7.88 -9.66 12.31
CA ARG A 315 -9.17 -10.36 12.35
C ARG A 315 -9.04 -11.83 11.94
N ARG A 316 -8.34 -12.10 10.84
CA ARG A 316 -8.09 -13.47 10.37
C ARG A 316 -7.28 -14.29 11.37
N ILE A 317 -6.27 -13.69 11.97
CA ILE A 317 -5.48 -14.33 13.04
C ILE A 317 -6.39 -14.69 14.22
N ARG A 318 -7.22 -13.75 14.69
CA ARG A 318 -8.08 -13.99 15.87
C ARG A 318 -9.18 -15.03 15.60
N ILE A 319 -9.74 -15.06 14.39
CA ILE A 319 -10.69 -16.12 13.99
C ILE A 319 -9.99 -17.49 14.02
N TRP A 320 -8.78 -17.58 13.45
CA TRP A 320 -8.02 -18.81 13.46
C TRP A 320 -7.67 -19.24 14.89
N MET A 321 -7.20 -18.32 15.73
CA MET A 321 -6.88 -18.58 17.15
C MET A 321 -8.09 -19.13 17.91
N ALA A 322 -9.25 -18.51 17.76
CA ALA A 322 -10.47 -18.92 18.46
C ALA A 322 -10.88 -20.38 18.19
N SER A 323 -10.55 -20.88 16.98
CA SER A 323 -10.91 -22.25 16.59
C SER A 323 -9.79 -23.27 16.81
N ASN A 324 -8.53 -22.86 16.96
CA ASN A 324 -7.39 -23.77 16.89
C ASN A 324 -6.45 -23.72 18.09
N ILE A 325 -6.42 -22.61 18.86
CA ILE A 325 -5.53 -22.46 20.02
C ILE A 325 -6.22 -22.97 21.30
N THR A 326 -5.49 -23.73 22.07
CA THR A 326 -5.90 -24.28 23.35
C THR A 326 -5.00 -23.76 24.49
N PRO A 327 -5.41 -23.85 25.75
CA PRO A 327 -4.55 -23.47 26.90
C PRO A 327 -3.24 -24.25 27.01
N ALA A 328 -3.10 -25.38 26.30
CA ALA A 328 -1.88 -26.19 26.29
C ALA A 328 -0.86 -25.71 25.27
N ASP A 329 -1.28 -24.85 24.34
CA ASP A 329 -0.42 -24.27 23.31
C ASP A 329 0.39 -23.09 23.86
N GLY A 330 1.56 -22.86 23.28
CA GLY A 330 2.48 -21.81 23.68
C GLY A 330 2.11 -20.42 23.13
N PRO A 331 2.94 -19.42 23.45
CA PRO A 331 2.70 -18.04 23.06
C PRO A 331 2.76 -17.84 21.54
N THR A 332 2.08 -16.81 21.03
CA THR A 332 2.20 -16.39 19.63
C THR A 332 3.58 -15.80 19.39
N ILE A 333 4.31 -16.32 18.39
CA ILE A 333 5.59 -15.76 17.97
C ILE A 333 5.33 -14.63 16.99
N VAL A 334 5.82 -13.42 17.30
CA VAL A 334 5.65 -12.23 16.47
C VAL A 334 7.02 -11.66 16.11
N HIS A 335 7.28 -11.50 14.80
CA HIS A 335 8.53 -10.94 14.35
C HIS A 335 8.37 -10.01 13.13
N CYS A 336 9.35 -9.14 12.95
CA CYS A 336 9.58 -8.39 11.72
C CYS A 336 11.04 -8.62 11.26
N GLY A 337 11.76 -7.63 10.78
CA GLY A 337 13.20 -7.75 10.55
C GLY A 337 13.96 -7.84 11.87
N ASP A 338 13.97 -6.76 12.61
CA ASP A 338 14.72 -6.63 13.89
C ASP A 338 13.92 -7.02 15.16
N GLY A 339 12.65 -7.35 15.02
CA GLY A 339 11.79 -7.67 16.15
C GLY A 339 11.45 -6.48 17.07
N GLY A 340 11.52 -5.28 16.52
CA GLY A 340 11.29 -4.02 17.24
C GLY A 340 10.05 -3.26 16.72
N ALA A 341 10.26 -2.37 15.76
CA ALA A 341 9.32 -1.36 15.35
C ALA A 341 7.93 -1.89 14.92
N ARG A 342 7.86 -2.70 13.85
CA ARG A 342 6.58 -3.25 13.31
C ARG A 342 5.96 -4.25 14.28
N THR A 343 6.79 -5.06 14.95
CA THR A 343 6.37 -5.98 16.00
C THR A 343 5.66 -5.23 17.10
N GLY A 344 6.24 -4.13 17.61
CA GLY A 344 5.64 -3.31 18.65
C GLY A 344 4.30 -2.70 18.26
N VAL A 345 4.15 -2.23 17.00
CA VAL A 345 2.87 -1.71 16.50
C VAL A 345 1.79 -2.79 16.51
N TYR A 346 2.11 -3.98 15.99
CA TYR A 346 1.16 -5.09 15.97
C TYR A 346 0.73 -5.49 17.37
N LEU A 347 1.68 -5.68 18.30
CA LEU A 347 1.38 -6.03 19.68
C LEU A 347 0.51 -4.97 20.35
N ALA A 348 0.81 -3.66 20.12
CA ALA A 348 0.03 -2.57 20.70
C ALA A 348 -1.40 -2.56 20.17
N VAL A 349 -1.61 -2.79 18.88
CA VAL A 349 -2.94 -2.86 18.26
C VAL A 349 -3.69 -4.10 18.77
N ASP A 350 -3.07 -5.28 18.71
CA ASP A 350 -3.74 -6.53 19.05
C ASP A 350 -4.16 -6.60 20.52
N SER A 351 -3.26 -6.22 21.43
CA SER A 351 -3.54 -6.23 22.87
C SER A 351 -4.56 -5.16 23.29
N ASN A 352 -4.55 -3.97 22.66
CA ASN A 352 -5.56 -2.95 22.95
C ASN A 352 -6.94 -3.33 22.42
N LEU A 353 -7.02 -3.99 21.25
CA LEU A 353 -8.29 -4.49 20.74
C LEU A 353 -8.82 -5.65 21.60
N GLU A 354 -7.93 -6.51 22.14
CA GLU A 354 -8.28 -7.54 23.09
C GLU A 354 -8.88 -6.93 24.38
N LEU A 355 -8.24 -5.90 24.95
CA LEU A 355 -8.77 -5.15 26.09
C LEU A 355 -10.09 -4.47 25.80
N HIS A 356 -10.27 -3.95 24.57
CA HIS A 356 -11.52 -3.34 24.17
C HIS A 356 -12.66 -4.37 24.05
N GLU A 357 -12.38 -5.55 23.52
CA GLU A 357 -13.34 -6.65 23.39
C GLU A 357 -13.83 -7.14 24.76
N GLU A 358 -12.97 -7.12 25.79
CA GLU A 358 -13.29 -7.55 27.16
C GLU A 358 -13.88 -6.42 28.02
N ASP A 359 -13.17 -5.28 28.11
CA ASP A 359 -13.46 -4.20 29.07
C ASP A 359 -14.02 -2.91 28.41
N GLY A 360 -14.06 -2.80 27.09
CA GLY A 360 -14.45 -1.60 26.37
C GLY A 360 -13.48 -0.42 26.52
N LYS A 361 -12.20 -0.68 26.77
CA LYS A 361 -11.18 0.35 27.04
C LYS A 361 -9.94 0.18 26.17
N PHE A 362 -9.16 1.26 26.07
CA PHE A 362 -7.81 1.25 25.47
C PHE A 362 -6.77 1.78 26.46
N ASP A 363 -5.58 1.19 26.47
CA ASP A 363 -4.42 1.63 27.25
C ASP A 363 -3.16 1.62 26.38
N ILE A 364 -3.04 2.60 25.48
CA ILE A 364 -1.89 2.70 24.57
C ILE A 364 -0.63 3.07 25.35
N TYR A 365 -0.72 4.13 26.17
CA TYR A 365 0.40 4.65 26.93
C TYR A 365 0.98 3.61 27.90
N GLY A 366 0.13 3.04 28.75
CA GLY A 366 0.55 2.05 29.74
C GLY A 366 1.10 0.79 29.08
N TYR A 367 0.48 0.34 28.00
CA TYR A 367 0.95 -0.84 27.28
C TYR A 367 2.30 -0.62 26.57
N VAL A 368 2.48 0.51 25.89
CA VAL A 368 3.78 0.83 25.25
C VAL A 368 4.89 0.90 26.30
N LYS A 369 4.64 1.50 27.45
CA LYS A 369 5.59 1.49 28.57
C LYS A 369 5.92 0.07 29.04
N LYS A 370 4.92 -0.80 29.19
CA LYS A 370 5.08 -2.21 29.58
C LYS A 370 5.90 -2.97 28.52
N MET A 371 5.58 -2.83 27.26
CA MET A 371 6.30 -3.48 26.17
C MET A 371 7.78 -3.02 26.09
N ARG A 372 8.06 -1.74 26.25
CA ARG A 372 9.42 -1.19 26.24
C ARG A 372 10.26 -1.70 27.41
N ALA A 373 9.62 -1.98 28.55
CA ALA A 373 10.29 -2.64 29.67
C ALA A 373 10.64 -4.12 29.34
N ALA A 374 9.80 -4.80 28.55
CA ALA A 374 10.04 -6.18 28.16
C ALA A 374 11.08 -6.32 27.03
N ARG A 375 11.12 -5.40 26.06
CA ARG A 375 12.08 -5.42 24.94
C ARG A 375 12.34 -4.02 24.43
N SER A 376 13.61 -3.65 24.29
CA SER A 376 14.00 -2.39 23.66
C SER A 376 13.59 -2.38 22.17
N GLY A 377 13.31 -1.22 21.64
CA GLY A 377 12.97 -1.11 20.21
C GLY A 377 11.50 -1.35 19.83
N LEU A 378 10.65 -1.90 20.70
CA LEU A 378 9.21 -2.02 20.41
C LEU A 378 8.58 -0.62 20.31
N ILE A 379 8.13 -0.26 19.13
CA ILE A 379 7.72 1.10 18.70
C ILE A 379 8.90 2.09 18.82
N GLU A 380 9.51 2.44 17.70
CA GLU A 380 10.72 3.27 17.67
C GLU A 380 10.44 4.76 17.42
N THR A 381 9.34 5.06 16.74
CA THR A 381 9.03 6.43 16.30
C THR A 381 7.69 6.93 16.78
N VAL A 382 7.55 8.25 16.86
CA VAL A 382 6.27 8.93 17.19
C VAL A 382 5.21 8.60 16.14
N ASP A 383 5.59 8.45 14.86
CA ASP A 383 4.64 8.13 13.79
C ASP A 383 4.07 6.72 13.96
N GLN A 384 4.89 5.75 14.38
CA GLN A 384 4.41 4.41 14.71
C GLN A 384 3.50 4.41 15.95
N TYR A 385 3.82 5.24 16.94
CA TYR A 385 2.97 5.43 18.12
C TYR A 385 1.61 6.02 17.72
N ARG A 386 1.61 7.05 16.87
CA ARG A 386 0.41 7.64 16.31
C ARG A 386 -0.40 6.64 15.49
N LEU A 387 0.27 5.78 14.70
CA LEU A 387 -0.40 4.74 13.92
C LEU A 387 -1.28 3.84 14.79
N VAL A 388 -0.85 3.51 16.01
CA VAL A 388 -1.68 2.71 16.94
C VAL A 388 -3.00 3.44 17.23
N TYR A 389 -2.96 4.75 17.51
CA TYR A 389 -4.18 5.57 17.70
C TYR A 389 -5.07 5.55 16.46
N ASP A 390 -4.48 5.78 15.29
CA ASP A 390 -5.22 5.83 14.03
C ASP A 390 -5.89 4.48 13.71
N VAL A 391 -5.24 3.34 14.00
CA VAL A 391 -5.79 1.99 13.82
C VAL A 391 -6.97 1.73 14.75
N LEU A 392 -6.82 2.04 16.05
CA LEU A 392 -7.88 1.83 17.03
C LEU A 392 -9.08 2.76 16.79
N GLU A 393 -8.85 4.00 16.40
CA GLU A 393 -9.93 4.92 16.01
C GLU A 393 -10.69 4.42 14.78
N GLU A 394 -9.97 3.95 13.74
CA GLU A 394 -10.61 3.39 12.55
C GLU A 394 -11.44 2.16 12.88
N PHE A 395 -10.95 1.29 13.76
CA PHE A 395 -11.72 0.14 14.25
C PHE A 395 -13.05 0.57 14.89
N LEU A 396 -13.03 1.59 15.76
CA LEU A 396 -14.26 2.11 16.39
C LEU A 396 -15.22 2.77 15.39
N LEU A 397 -14.68 3.47 14.37
CA LEU A 397 -15.48 4.16 13.37
C LEU A 397 -16.15 3.20 12.39
N CYS A 398 -15.44 2.16 11.95
CA CYS A 398 -15.92 1.20 10.98
C CYS A 398 -16.77 0.11 11.63
N GLY A 399 -16.35 -0.39 12.79
CA GLY A 399 -16.89 -1.61 13.36
C GLY A 399 -16.62 -2.84 12.48
N TYR A 400 -17.39 -3.89 12.67
CA TYR A 400 -17.41 -5.04 11.78
C TYR A 400 -18.43 -4.81 10.66
N SER A 401 -17.95 -4.67 9.42
CA SER A 401 -18.78 -4.41 8.22
C SER A 401 -19.12 -5.68 7.45
N PHE A 402 -18.36 -6.75 7.67
CA PHE A 402 -18.59 -8.05 7.03
C PHE A 402 -19.74 -8.82 7.66
N PHE A 403 -20.35 -9.70 6.86
CA PHE A 403 -21.35 -10.65 7.32
C PHE A 403 -21.35 -11.91 6.43
N PRO A 404 -21.87 -13.06 6.90
CA PRO A 404 -21.94 -14.28 6.11
C PRO A 404 -22.82 -14.10 4.87
N VAL A 405 -22.45 -14.74 3.76
CA VAL A 405 -23.20 -14.68 2.50
C VAL A 405 -24.66 -15.15 2.66
N SER A 406 -24.92 -16.07 3.59
CA SER A 406 -26.28 -16.55 3.92
C SER A 406 -27.21 -15.44 4.44
N GLU A 407 -26.67 -14.38 5.03
CA GLU A 407 -27.44 -13.24 5.53
C GLU A 407 -27.65 -12.14 4.47
N LEU A 408 -27.05 -12.25 3.29
CA LEU A 408 -26.96 -11.16 2.30
C LEU A 408 -28.33 -10.56 1.99
N SER A 409 -29.31 -11.37 1.54
CA SER A 409 -30.64 -10.89 1.16
C SER A 409 -31.37 -10.20 2.32
N GLN A 410 -31.23 -10.72 3.54
CA GLN A 410 -31.83 -10.13 4.74
C GLN A 410 -31.16 -8.80 5.10
N ARG A 411 -29.83 -8.75 5.04
CA ARG A 411 -29.03 -7.53 5.34
C ARG A 411 -29.37 -6.40 4.37
N LEU A 412 -29.51 -6.68 3.07
CA LEU A 412 -29.84 -5.65 2.09
C LEU A 412 -31.23 -5.06 2.32
N LYS A 413 -32.21 -5.87 2.72
CA LYS A 413 -33.55 -5.38 3.12
C LYS A 413 -33.43 -4.42 4.33
N HIS A 414 -32.65 -4.78 5.36
CA HIS A 414 -32.45 -3.92 6.52
C HIS A 414 -31.71 -2.63 6.16
N LYS A 415 -30.65 -2.70 5.33
CA LYS A 415 -29.88 -1.53 4.89
C LYS A 415 -30.72 -0.50 4.14
N SER A 416 -31.77 -0.92 3.46
CA SER A 416 -32.70 -0.05 2.75
C SER A 416 -33.67 0.69 3.68
N MET A 417 -33.82 0.24 4.93
CA MET A 417 -34.70 0.89 5.92
C MET A 417 -34.09 2.18 6.47
N LYS A 418 -34.93 3.14 6.85
CA LYS A 418 -34.49 4.39 7.48
C LYS A 418 -34.06 4.14 8.93
N VAL A 419 -32.82 4.44 9.25
CA VAL A 419 -32.23 4.17 10.57
C VAL A 419 -32.11 5.43 11.43
N SER A 420 -31.68 6.57 10.88
CA SER A 420 -31.45 7.80 11.65
C SER A 420 -31.64 9.03 10.79
N GLY A 421 -32.43 10.00 11.26
CA GLY A 421 -32.58 11.30 10.62
C GLY A 421 -32.97 11.25 9.13
N ASN A 422 -33.84 10.33 8.76
CA ASN A 422 -34.30 10.05 7.38
C ASN A 422 -33.25 9.44 6.43
N LYS A 423 -32.08 9.01 6.93
CA LYS A 423 -31.04 8.32 6.15
C LYS A 423 -31.17 6.81 6.29
N ASN A 424 -30.87 6.08 5.21
CA ASN A 424 -30.71 4.64 5.24
C ASN A 424 -29.26 4.24 5.61
N GLU A 425 -29.01 2.97 5.89
CA GLU A 425 -27.70 2.48 6.30
C GLU A 425 -26.65 2.67 5.19
N TYR A 426 -27.01 2.50 3.91
CA TYR A 426 -26.09 2.75 2.78
C TYR A 426 -25.55 4.18 2.77
N GLN A 427 -26.41 5.17 3.05
CA GLN A 427 -25.98 6.58 3.14
C GLN A 427 -25.01 6.82 4.28
N VAL A 428 -25.29 6.22 5.45
CA VAL A 428 -24.42 6.33 6.62
C VAL A 428 -23.06 5.68 6.37
N GLU A 429 -23.03 4.49 5.78
CA GLU A 429 -21.80 3.80 5.44
C GLU A 429 -20.98 4.57 4.38
N PHE A 430 -21.62 5.03 3.32
CA PHE A 430 -20.94 5.77 2.27
C PHE A 430 -20.37 7.11 2.77
N GLU A 431 -21.09 7.83 3.64
CA GLU A 431 -20.58 9.03 4.30
C GLU A 431 -19.33 8.71 5.16
N LYS A 432 -19.32 7.58 5.86
CA LYS A 432 -18.13 7.12 6.60
C LYS A 432 -16.97 6.84 5.66
N ILE A 433 -17.19 6.12 4.55
CA ILE A 433 -16.17 5.86 3.52
C ILE A 433 -15.61 7.18 3.00
N CYS A 434 -16.46 8.13 2.61
CA CYS A 434 -16.04 9.44 2.10
C CYS A 434 -15.20 10.21 3.12
N LYS A 435 -15.57 10.14 4.41
CA LYS A 435 -14.83 10.79 5.50
C LYS A 435 -13.44 10.19 5.70
N MET A 436 -13.29 8.87 5.52
CA MET A 436 -12.03 8.13 5.67
C MET A 436 -11.21 8.06 4.39
N THR A 437 -11.78 8.46 3.25
CA THR A 437 -11.05 8.48 1.97
C THR A 437 -9.87 9.45 2.05
N PRO A 438 -8.64 9.02 1.67
CA PRO A 438 -7.46 9.88 1.74
C PRO A 438 -7.60 11.09 0.81
N ARG A 439 -7.02 12.21 1.23
CA ARG A 439 -6.94 13.43 0.42
C ARG A 439 -5.49 13.60 -0.03
N PHE A 440 -5.27 13.46 -1.32
CA PHE A 440 -3.96 13.67 -1.92
C PHE A 440 -3.75 15.14 -2.25
N THR A 441 -2.55 15.63 -1.95
CA THR A 441 -2.10 16.97 -2.30
C THR A 441 -1.54 17.00 -3.72
N ILE A 442 -1.30 18.20 -4.25
CA ILE A 442 -0.59 18.36 -5.55
C ILE A 442 0.79 17.71 -5.48
N GLY A 443 1.45 17.74 -4.32
CA GLY A 443 2.75 17.11 -4.11
C GLY A 443 2.69 15.58 -4.20
N ASP A 444 1.62 14.97 -3.70
CA ASP A 444 1.41 13.52 -3.78
C ASP A 444 1.10 13.05 -5.22
N CYS A 445 0.70 13.96 -6.11
CA CYS A 445 0.36 13.72 -7.51
C CYS A 445 1.28 14.50 -8.46
N ALA A 446 2.52 14.79 -8.03
CA ALA A 446 3.45 15.68 -8.75
C ALA A 446 3.73 15.21 -10.18
N GLY A 447 3.80 13.89 -10.42
CA GLY A 447 4.01 13.32 -11.75
C GLY A 447 2.96 13.76 -12.76
N GLY A 448 1.68 13.76 -12.42
CA GLY A 448 0.57 14.18 -13.30
C GLY A 448 0.50 15.69 -13.50
N HIS A 449 1.03 16.48 -12.57
CA HIS A 449 1.02 17.94 -12.62
C HIS A 449 2.24 18.55 -13.35
N ARG A 450 3.25 17.76 -13.72
CA ARG A 450 4.37 18.23 -14.54
C ARG A 450 3.86 18.78 -15.88
N ALA A 451 4.50 19.84 -16.37
CA ALA A 451 4.08 20.51 -17.60
C ALA A 451 3.88 19.54 -18.78
N ASP A 452 4.84 18.63 -18.97
CA ASP A 452 4.83 17.64 -20.06
C ASP A 452 3.72 16.59 -19.92
N ASN A 453 3.23 16.35 -18.71
CA ASN A 453 2.23 15.33 -18.42
C ASN A 453 0.81 15.88 -18.34
N ARG A 454 0.62 17.19 -18.15
CA ARG A 454 -0.71 17.80 -18.06
C ARG A 454 -1.59 17.50 -19.26
N VAL A 455 -1.00 17.54 -20.45
CA VAL A 455 -1.69 17.28 -21.72
C VAL A 455 -2.06 15.81 -21.93
N LYS A 456 -1.54 14.91 -21.09
CA LYS A 456 -1.84 13.47 -21.09
C LYS A 456 -3.08 13.13 -20.24
N ASN A 457 -3.65 14.09 -19.51
CA ASN A 457 -4.81 13.89 -18.65
C ASN A 457 -6.07 14.46 -19.29
N ARG A 458 -7.17 13.71 -19.28
CA ARG A 458 -8.50 14.22 -19.67
C ARG A 458 -8.97 15.31 -18.73
N ASN A 459 -8.77 15.08 -17.44
CA ASN A 459 -9.09 16.03 -16.39
C ASN A 459 -7.85 16.25 -15.52
N VAL A 460 -7.32 17.47 -15.55
CA VAL A 460 -6.13 17.87 -14.78
C VAL A 460 -6.35 17.86 -13.26
N LEU A 461 -7.60 17.78 -12.80
CA LEU A 461 -7.95 17.64 -11.38
C LEU A 461 -8.01 16.17 -10.92
N CYS A 462 -8.01 15.22 -11.85
CA CYS A 462 -8.12 13.79 -11.59
C CYS A 462 -6.85 13.07 -12.07
N VAL A 463 -5.76 13.30 -11.36
CA VAL A 463 -4.46 12.67 -11.63
C VAL A 463 -4.15 11.58 -10.61
N PRO A 464 -3.41 10.54 -10.97
CA PRO A 464 -3.07 9.47 -10.04
C PRO A 464 -2.06 9.94 -9.00
N PRO A 465 -2.15 9.47 -7.74
CA PRO A 465 -1.08 9.63 -6.77
C PRO A 465 0.18 8.89 -7.22
N ASP A 466 1.35 9.52 -7.05
CA ASP A 466 2.62 8.99 -7.55
C ASP A 466 2.99 7.62 -6.94
N ASN A 467 2.56 7.35 -5.70
CA ASN A 467 2.80 6.08 -5.02
C ASN A 467 2.02 4.90 -5.62
N PHE A 468 0.94 5.16 -6.36
CA PHE A 468 0.06 4.13 -6.89
C PHE A 468 0.03 4.09 -8.42
N ARG A 469 0.69 5.01 -9.11
CA ARG A 469 0.70 5.00 -10.56
C ARG A 469 1.63 3.91 -11.13
N PRO A 470 1.25 3.25 -12.22
CA PRO A 470 2.19 2.45 -13.01
C PRO A 470 3.17 3.36 -13.75
N TYR A 471 4.37 2.85 -13.98
CA TYR A 471 5.40 3.48 -14.79
C TYR A 471 5.47 2.78 -16.14
N ILE A 472 5.60 3.54 -17.22
CA ILE A 472 5.83 2.99 -18.55
C ILE A 472 7.30 3.18 -18.94
N THR A 473 7.92 2.13 -19.47
CA THR A 473 9.36 2.12 -19.79
C THR A 473 9.64 2.32 -21.27
N SER A 474 8.61 2.38 -22.10
CA SER A 474 8.77 2.49 -23.54
C SER A 474 9.15 3.92 -23.96
N PHE A 475 10.30 4.04 -24.60
CA PHE A 475 10.78 5.30 -25.12
C PHE A 475 10.02 5.73 -26.38
N GLN A 476 9.40 6.90 -26.33
CA GLN A 476 8.67 7.50 -27.45
C GLN A 476 9.25 8.86 -27.83
N GLY A 477 10.34 8.88 -28.58
CA GLY A 477 10.93 10.13 -29.10
C GLY A 477 11.39 11.11 -28.00
N ASN A 478 11.35 12.41 -28.28
CA ASN A 478 11.92 13.46 -27.41
C ASN A 478 11.06 13.85 -26.18
N SER A 479 9.84 13.34 -26.04
CA SER A 479 8.94 13.63 -24.92
C SER A 479 8.82 12.43 -23.98
N ASN A 480 9.93 11.89 -23.55
CA ASN A 480 10.02 10.67 -22.75
C ASN A 480 9.56 10.91 -21.33
N THR A 481 8.28 10.71 -21.07
CA THR A 481 7.79 10.63 -19.71
C THR A 481 7.32 9.21 -19.42
N ASP A 482 7.64 8.73 -18.23
CA ASP A 482 7.19 7.45 -17.67
C ASP A 482 5.71 7.48 -17.25
N TYR A 483 4.96 8.52 -17.66
CA TYR A 483 3.66 8.87 -17.15
C TYR A 483 2.52 8.43 -18.05
N ILE A 484 1.54 7.81 -17.43
CA ILE A 484 0.19 7.62 -17.95
C ILE A 484 -0.82 7.88 -16.81
N ASN A 485 -2.01 8.43 -17.10
CA ASN A 485 -3.06 8.58 -16.10
C ASN A 485 -3.73 7.23 -15.83
N ALA A 486 -3.08 6.45 -14.98
CA ALA A 486 -3.56 5.16 -14.50
C ALA A 486 -3.13 4.95 -13.05
N VAL A 487 -3.80 4.06 -12.34
CA VAL A 487 -3.53 3.73 -10.94
C VAL A 487 -3.65 2.24 -10.70
N PHE A 488 -2.71 1.66 -9.96
CA PHE A 488 -2.85 0.32 -9.41
C PHE A 488 -3.92 0.29 -8.32
N VAL A 489 -4.72 -0.74 -8.32
CA VAL A 489 -5.75 -0.99 -7.31
C VAL A 489 -5.64 -2.43 -6.85
N ASP A 490 -5.67 -2.64 -5.53
CA ASP A 490 -5.63 -3.98 -4.95
C ASP A 490 -6.98 -4.69 -5.12
N GLY A 491 -6.94 -5.99 -5.40
CA GLY A 491 -8.06 -6.90 -5.26
C GLY A 491 -8.20 -7.42 -3.84
N TYR A 492 -8.92 -8.49 -3.67
CA TYR A 492 -9.02 -9.21 -2.41
C TYR A 492 -7.89 -10.23 -2.24
N LEU A 493 -7.61 -11.00 -3.29
CA LEU A 493 -6.60 -12.06 -3.28
C LEU A 493 -5.20 -11.57 -3.68
N ARG A 494 -5.10 -10.51 -4.49
CA ARG A 494 -3.82 -10.07 -5.05
C ARG A 494 -3.60 -8.58 -4.89
N PRO A 495 -2.37 -8.16 -4.52
CA PRO A 495 -2.00 -6.75 -4.57
C PRO A 495 -1.89 -6.31 -6.04
N ARG A 496 -2.20 -5.04 -6.31
CA ARG A 496 -2.10 -4.44 -7.66
C ARG A 496 -2.83 -5.26 -8.73
N GLU A 497 -3.93 -5.86 -8.38
CA GLU A 497 -4.71 -6.74 -9.26
C GLU A 497 -5.28 -6.02 -10.47
N TYR A 498 -5.63 -4.73 -10.28
CA TYR A 498 -6.16 -3.90 -11.35
C TYR A 498 -5.24 -2.72 -11.65
N ILE A 499 -5.28 -2.29 -12.92
CA ILE A 499 -4.77 -1.00 -13.37
C ILE A 499 -5.96 -0.22 -13.91
N VAL A 500 -6.44 0.75 -13.16
CA VAL A 500 -7.54 1.62 -13.60
C VAL A 500 -6.99 2.75 -14.44
N ALA A 501 -7.47 2.89 -15.67
CA ALA A 501 -7.07 3.91 -16.62
C ALA A 501 -8.27 4.66 -17.19
N GLU A 502 -8.06 5.93 -17.55
CA GLU A 502 -9.03 6.68 -18.36
C GLU A 502 -8.99 6.19 -19.81
N TRP A 503 -10.06 6.43 -20.58
CA TRP A 503 -10.05 6.16 -22.01
C TRP A 503 -8.90 6.96 -22.66
N PRO A 504 -8.00 6.31 -23.41
CA PRO A 504 -6.82 6.97 -23.96
C PRO A 504 -7.16 8.18 -24.84
N LEU A 505 -6.40 9.26 -24.72
CA LEU A 505 -6.40 10.36 -25.66
C LEU A 505 -5.66 9.93 -26.93
N ARG A 506 -5.90 10.62 -28.07
CA ARG A 506 -5.15 10.34 -29.31
C ARG A 506 -3.63 10.36 -29.10
N SER A 507 -3.16 11.25 -28.22
CA SER A 507 -1.75 11.40 -27.87
C SER A 507 -1.23 10.31 -26.92
N THR A 508 -2.11 9.62 -26.19
CA THR A 508 -1.71 8.62 -25.16
C THR A 508 -2.05 7.18 -25.55
N ILE A 509 -2.56 6.92 -26.76
CA ILE A 509 -2.85 5.54 -27.21
C ILE A 509 -1.58 4.68 -27.19
N SER A 510 -0.47 5.23 -27.58
CA SER A 510 0.81 4.54 -27.57
C SER A 510 1.30 4.27 -26.15
N ASP A 511 1.10 5.23 -25.23
CA ASP A 511 1.40 5.08 -23.80
C ASP A 511 0.52 3.97 -23.17
N PHE A 512 -0.74 3.86 -23.62
CA PHE A 512 -1.64 2.78 -23.17
C PHE A 512 -1.12 1.39 -23.58
N TRP A 513 -0.67 1.22 -24.82
CA TRP A 513 -0.11 -0.06 -25.25
C TRP A 513 1.26 -0.35 -24.62
N SER A 514 2.02 0.70 -24.24
CA SER A 514 3.19 0.55 -23.37
C SER A 514 2.79 0.00 -22.00
N LEU A 515 1.76 0.55 -21.40
CA LEU A 515 1.23 0.07 -20.12
C LEU A 515 0.85 -1.41 -20.19
N VAL A 516 0.10 -1.81 -21.21
CA VAL A 516 -0.33 -3.20 -21.39
C VAL A 516 0.87 -4.14 -21.56
N TYR A 517 1.86 -3.73 -22.34
CA TYR A 517 3.05 -4.55 -22.60
C TYR A 517 4.00 -4.63 -21.40
N ASP A 518 4.32 -3.49 -20.78
CA ASP A 518 5.34 -3.39 -19.73
C ASP A 518 4.89 -4.05 -18.41
N HIS A 519 3.60 -4.16 -18.18
CA HIS A 519 3.02 -4.77 -16.97
C HIS A 519 2.45 -6.19 -17.20
N ASP A 520 2.80 -6.85 -18.28
CA ASP A 520 2.34 -8.22 -18.59
C ASP A 520 0.82 -8.39 -18.55
N VAL A 521 0.08 -7.39 -19.01
CA VAL A 521 -1.38 -7.37 -19.01
C VAL A 521 -1.92 -8.35 -20.05
N THR A 522 -2.66 -9.36 -19.60
CA THR A 522 -3.32 -10.33 -20.49
C THR A 522 -4.79 -10.02 -20.73
N SER A 523 -5.37 -9.12 -19.91
CA SER A 523 -6.81 -8.78 -19.92
C SER A 523 -7.03 -7.28 -19.86
N VAL A 524 -7.80 -6.74 -20.81
CA VAL A 524 -8.27 -5.35 -20.80
C VAL A 524 -9.80 -5.34 -20.75
N VAL A 525 -10.37 -4.67 -19.77
CA VAL A 525 -11.82 -4.49 -19.59
C VAL A 525 -12.18 -3.06 -19.94
N VAL A 526 -13.13 -2.86 -20.86
CA VAL A 526 -13.61 -1.55 -21.29
C VAL A 526 -15.08 -1.40 -20.89
N LEU A 527 -15.33 -0.51 -19.93
CA LEU A 527 -16.67 -0.31 -19.34
C LEU A 527 -17.46 0.81 -20.03
N TYR A 528 -17.24 0.99 -21.33
CA TYR A 528 -17.94 2.00 -22.10
C TYR A 528 -17.99 1.66 -23.59
N ASN A 529 -19.12 2.00 -24.20
CA ASN A 529 -19.31 1.96 -25.65
C ASN A 529 -19.70 3.36 -26.12
N PRO A 530 -18.73 4.19 -26.58
CA PRO A 530 -19.03 5.56 -27.01
C PRO A 530 -19.94 5.57 -28.24
N PRO A 531 -20.98 6.43 -28.26
CA PRO A 531 -21.79 6.62 -29.45
C PRO A 531 -20.93 7.26 -30.58
N PRO A 532 -21.29 7.05 -31.85
CA PRO A 532 -20.54 7.60 -32.98
C PRO A 532 -20.34 9.12 -32.91
N THR A 533 -21.26 9.85 -32.28
CA THR A 533 -21.20 11.31 -32.08
C THR A 533 -20.05 11.73 -31.16
N GLU A 534 -19.54 10.84 -30.34
CA GLU A 534 -18.45 11.13 -29.39
C GLU A 534 -17.09 10.54 -29.80
N ALA A 535 -16.97 10.01 -31.01
CA ALA A 535 -15.73 9.41 -31.51
C ALA A 535 -14.52 10.38 -31.50
N SER A 536 -14.75 11.70 -31.49
CA SER A 536 -13.70 12.69 -31.32
C SER A 536 -13.11 12.70 -29.92
N ASN A 537 -13.97 12.55 -28.90
CA ASN A 537 -13.59 12.54 -27.49
C ASN A 537 -13.05 11.17 -27.04
N TYR A 538 -13.59 10.10 -27.62
CA TYR A 538 -13.22 8.71 -27.31
C TYR A 538 -12.70 8.03 -28.58
N PRO A 539 -11.47 8.35 -29.00
CA PRO A 539 -10.90 7.75 -30.22
C PRO A 539 -10.75 6.23 -30.03
N PRO A 540 -10.97 5.45 -31.11
CA PRO A 540 -10.69 4.02 -31.08
C PRO A 540 -9.20 3.80 -30.81
N PHE A 541 -8.86 2.92 -29.87
CA PHE A 541 -7.48 2.65 -29.49
C PHE A 541 -7.04 1.20 -29.71
N TRP A 542 -7.90 0.39 -30.37
CA TRP A 542 -7.57 -0.96 -30.83
C TRP A 542 -8.02 -1.17 -32.29
N PRO A 543 -7.43 -2.14 -33.02
CA PRO A 543 -7.80 -2.43 -34.41
C PRO A 543 -9.10 -3.26 -34.46
N ASP A 544 -10.26 -2.60 -34.42
CA ASP A 544 -11.58 -3.25 -34.44
C ASP A 544 -11.87 -3.93 -35.79
N LYS A 545 -11.65 -3.21 -36.91
CA LYS A 545 -11.94 -3.68 -38.26
C LYS A 545 -10.71 -4.00 -39.09
N GLN A 546 -9.53 -3.62 -38.64
CA GLN A 546 -8.26 -3.80 -39.32
C GLN A 546 -7.57 -5.05 -38.83
N LYS A 547 -6.83 -5.76 -39.69
CA LYS A 547 -6.03 -6.92 -39.27
C LYS A 547 -4.85 -6.54 -38.39
N SER A 548 -4.30 -5.34 -38.56
CA SER A 548 -3.16 -4.84 -37.82
C SER A 548 -3.19 -3.31 -37.76
N ALA A 549 -2.76 -2.74 -36.65
CA ALA A 549 -2.57 -1.31 -36.46
C ALA A 549 -1.25 -1.01 -35.77
N LYS A 550 -0.64 0.14 -36.13
CA LYS A 550 0.58 0.63 -35.49
C LYS A 550 0.21 1.78 -34.53
N TYR A 551 0.68 1.68 -33.30
CA TYR A 551 0.51 2.71 -32.28
C TYR A 551 1.88 3.20 -31.81
N GLY A 552 2.19 4.45 -32.19
CA GLY A 552 3.52 5.02 -32.01
C GLY A 552 4.59 4.32 -32.86
N PRO A 553 5.87 4.59 -32.59
CA PRO A 553 6.97 4.05 -33.39
C PRO A 553 7.29 2.57 -33.07
N VAL A 554 6.85 2.06 -31.93
CA VAL A 554 7.31 0.78 -31.39
C VAL A 554 6.27 -0.34 -31.38
N PHE A 555 4.97 -0.04 -31.28
CA PHE A 555 3.94 -1.07 -31.12
C PHE A 555 3.22 -1.41 -32.43
N THR A 556 3.07 -2.69 -32.67
CA THR A 556 2.16 -3.23 -33.70
C THR A 556 1.19 -4.17 -33.01
N ILE A 557 -0.11 -3.90 -33.19
CA ILE A 557 -1.18 -4.69 -32.60
C ILE A 557 -1.89 -5.43 -33.71
N ASP A 558 -1.77 -6.75 -33.70
CA ASP A 558 -2.40 -7.64 -34.66
C ASP A 558 -3.69 -8.19 -34.07
N HIS A 559 -4.79 -8.03 -34.80
CA HIS A 559 -6.09 -8.60 -34.45
C HIS A 559 -6.10 -10.08 -34.85
N LEU A 560 -6.27 -10.98 -33.88
CA LEU A 560 -6.26 -12.42 -34.10
C LEU A 560 -7.68 -12.96 -34.26
N SER A 561 -8.59 -12.61 -33.35
CA SER A 561 -9.97 -13.06 -33.38
C SER A 561 -10.89 -12.11 -32.60
N HIS A 562 -12.20 -12.20 -32.84
CA HIS A 562 -13.20 -11.48 -32.09
C HIS A 562 -14.44 -12.35 -31.84
N GLN A 563 -15.17 -12.02 -30.77
CA GLN A 563 -16.41 -12.69 -30.42
C GLN A 563 -17.46 -11.62 -30.03
N HIS A 564 -18.70 -11.86 -30.41
CA HIS A 564 -19.83 -10.96 -30.13
C HIS A 564 -20.88 -11.74 -29.33
N PHE A 565 -21.17 -11.21 -28.15
CA PHE A 565 -22.27 -11.65 -27.30
C PHE A 565 -23.34 -10.55 -27.27
N GLN A 566 -24.45 -10.78 -26.63
CA GLN A 566 -25.58 -9.81 -26.62
C GLN A 566 -25.13 -8.43 -26.09
N ASN A 567 -24.45 -8.38 -24.95
CA ASN A 567 -24.01 -7.15 -24.27
C ASN A 567 -22.50 -7.03 -24.10
N ILE A 568 -21.73 -7.98 -24.61
CA ILE A 568 -20.27 -8.04 -24.47
C ILE A 568 -19.66 -8.28 -25.84
N ARG A 569 -18.56 -7.59 -26.12
CA ARG A 569 -17.68 -7.88 -27.25
C ARG A 569 -16.29 -8.19 -26.75
N SER A 570 -15.62 -9.12 -27.39
CA SER A 570 -14.23 -9.42 -27.06
C SER A 570 -13.35 -9.51 -28.30
N TRP A 571 -12.09 -9.11 -28.16
CA TRP A 571 -11.07 -9.17 -29.21
C TRP A 571 -9.81 -9.78 -28.62
N MET A 572 -9.16 -10.64 -29.41
CA MET A 572 -7.85 -11.18 -29.10
C MET A 572 -6.79 -10.45 -29.92
N PHE A 573 -5.77 -9.95 -29.26
CA PHE A 573 -4.67 -9.25 -29.89
C PHE A 573 -3.32 -9.92 -29.63
N LYS A 574 -2.42 -9.77 -30.60
CA LYS A 574 -0.99 -10.03 -30.45
C LYS A 574 -0.26 -8.69 -30.48
N ILE A 575 0.46 -8.40 -29.41
CA ILE A 575 1.20 -7.13 -29.23
C ILE A 575 2.67 -7.41 -29.56
N SER A 576 3.20 -6.74 -30.54
CA SER A 576 4.61 -6.81 -30.95
C SER A 576 5.29 -5.47 -30.69
N LYS A 577 6.46 -5.50 -30.02
CA LYS A 577 7.28 -4.32 -29.70
C LYS A 577 8.57 -4.36 -30.53
N LYS A 578 8.86 -3.32 -31.31
CA LYS A 578 10.09 -3.21 -32.11
C LYS A 578 11.27 -2.70 -31.27
N ILE A 579 12.49 -3.16 -31.54
CA ILE A 579 13.72 -2.60 -30.95
C ILE A 579 14.09 -1.30 -31.69
N ILE A 580 14.16 -0.18 -30.96
CA ILE A 580 14.76 1.07 -31.47
C ILE A 580 16.21 1.10 -30.99
N SER A 581 17.16 0.76 -31.87
CA SER A 581 18.57 1.00 -31.58
C SER A 581 18.85 2.50 -31.71
N PRO A 582 19.28 3.19 -30.64
CA PRO A 582 19.65 4.60 -30.73
C PRO A 582 20.93 4.85 -31.53
N TYR A 583 21.64 3.81 -31.96
CA TYR A 583 22.92 3.89 -32.64
C TYR A 583 22.88 3.72 -34.15
N ARG A 584 21.71 3.77 -34.79
CA ARG A 584 21.61 3.60 -36.25
C ARG A 584 22.33 4.69 -37.07
N SER A 585 22.77 5.82 -36.47
CA SER A 585 23.47 6.90 -37.20
C SER A 585 25.00 6.78 -37.18
N ARG A 586 25.62 5.90 -36.43
CA ARG A 586 27.10 5.76 -36.40
C ARG A 586 27.65 4.33 -36.51
N LEU A 587 26.83 3.30 -36.43
CA LEU A 587 27.26 1.90 -36.55
C LEU A 587 26.70 1.17 -37.77
N ALA A 588 25.99 1.87 -38.65
CA ALA A 588 25.45 1.29 -39.89
C ALA A 588 26.54 0.91 -40.94
N THR A 589 27.80 1.18 -40.64
CA THR A 589 28.94 0.77 -41.48
C THR A 589 29.77 -0.39 -40.94
N LEU A 590 29.40 -0.99 -39.80
CA LEU A 590 30.25 -2.03 -39.19
C LEU A 590 29.57 -3.35 -38.80
N VAL A 591 28.26 -3.48 -38.92
CA VAL A 591 27.58 -4.75 -38.64
C VAL A 591 26.42 -4.90 -39.64
N ASP A 592 26.71 -5.31 -40.85
CA ASP A 592 25.78 -6.04 -41.67
C ASP A 592 25.54 -7.41 -41.03
N GLU A 593 24.24 -7.75 -40.88
CA GLU A 593 23.77 -9.08 -40.46
C GLU A 593 23.92 -9.47 -38.97
N VAL A 594 23.22 -8.80 -38.11
CA VAL A 594 22.48 -9.52 -37.04
C VAL A 594 20.99 -9.43 -37.42
N VAL A 595 20.47 -10.51 -37.96
CA VAL A 595 19.01 -10.68 -38.13
C VAL A 595 18.41 -10.84 -36.73
N VAL A 596 18.17 -9.68 -36.07
CA VAL A 596 17.37 -9.63 -34.88
C VAL A 596 15.92 -9.67 -35.32
N ASN A 597 15.22 -10.70 -34.91
CA ASN A 597 13.78 -10.88 -35.11
C ASN A 597 13.02 -9.55 -34.99
N LYS A 598 11.97 -9.36 -35.77
CA LYS A 598 11.19 -8.09 -35.99
C LYS A 598 10.65 -7.35 -34.75
N ASN A 599 11.13 -7.62 -33.57
CA ASN A 599 10.66 -7.06 -32.28
C ASN A 599 11.66 -6.03 -31.77
N ILE A 600 11.17 -4.88 -31.27
CA ILE A 600 12.01 -3.81 -30.72
C ILE A 600 11.89 -3.78 -29.21
N VAL A 601 13.00 -3.89 -28.50
CA VAL A 601 13.16 -3.86 -27.03
C VAL A 601 13.70 -2.49 -26.60
N SER A 602 13.40 -2.04 -25.38
CA SER A 602 14.05 -0.87 -24.81
C SER A 602 15.55 -1.13 -24.63
N LEU A 603 16.36 -0.07 -24.59
CA LEU A 603 17.80 -0.22 -24.33
C LEU A 603 18.07 -0.94 -23.00
N THR A 604 17.23 -0.70 -22.01
CA THR A 604 17.30 -1.34 -20.68
C THR A 604 17.01 -2.84 -20.76
N GLU A 605 16.01 -3.23 -21.55
CA GLU A 605 15.68 -4.65 -21.81
C GLU A 605 16.78 -5.34 -22.62
N LEU A 606 17.35 -4.63 -23.60
CA LEU A 606 18.48 -5.16 -24.37
C LEU A 606 19.71 -5.39 -23.49
N MET A 607 20.02 -4.46 -22.60
CA MET A 607 21.12 -4.59 -21.63
C MET A 607 20.86 -5.68 -20.59
N ALA A 608 19.60 -5.92 -20.23
CA ALA A 608 19.19 -7.03 -19.35
C ALA A 608 19.13 -8.40 -20.07
N GLY A 609 19.35 -8.44 -21.38
CA GLY A 609 19.27 -9.66 -22.18
C GLY A 609 17.84 -10.17 -22.42
N ILE A 610 16.83 -9.33 -22.19
CA ILE A 610 15.42 -9.68 -22.36
C ILE A 610 15.06 -9.51 -23.85
N LYS A 611 14.61 -10.58 -24.49
CA LYS A 611 14.06 -10.53 -25.85
C LYS A 611 12.65 -9.96 -25.80
N ALA A 612 12.32 -9.04 -26.70
CA ALA A 612 10.94 -8.54 -26.87
C ALA A 612 10.08 -9.63 -27.50
N GLU A 613 9.49 -10.45 -26.69
CA GLU A 613 8.55 -11.48 -27.13
C GLU A 613 7.17 -10.87 -27.39
N PRO A 614 6.47 -11.32 -28.45
CA PRO A 614 5.09 -10.91 -28.66
C PRO A 614 4.21 -11.39 -27.50
N LYS A 615 3.34 -10.52 -27.00
CA LYS A 615 2.41 -10.84 -25.91
C LYS A 615 0.98 -10.90 -26.43
N ASN A 616 0.19 -11.83 -25.91
CA ASN A 616 -1.23 -11.93 -26.23
C ASN A 616 -2.04 -11.20 -25.16
N CYS A 617 -3.09 -10.48 -25.61
CA CYS A 617 -3.99 -9.77 -24.73
C CYS A 617 -5.42 -9.89 -25.26
N GLN A 618 -6.37 -10.16 -24.37
CA GLN A 618 -7.80 -10.15 -24.69
C GLN A 618 -8.46 -8.89 -24.13
N LEU A 619 -9.17 -8.19 -24.99
CA LEU A 619 -9.97 -7.04 -24.63
C LEU A 619 -11.44 -7.44 -24.55
N PHE A 620 -12.12 -7.05 -23.48
CA PHE A 620 -13.54 -7.27 -23.24
C PHE A 620 -14.23 -5.92 -23.10
N GLN A 621 -15.24 -5.65 -23.93
CA GLN A 621 -16.01 -4.42 -23.88
C GLN A 621 -17.45 -4.68 -23.46
N LEU A 622 -17.91 -3.97 -22.45
CA LEU A 622 -19.30 -3.93 -22.02
C LEU A 622 -20.07 -2.93 -22.88
N MET A 623 -21.17 -3.37 -23.48
CA MET A 623 -21.98 -2.56 -24.42
C MET A 623 -23.17 -1.87 -23.73
N CYS A 624 -23.60 -2.36 -22.55
CA CYS A 624 -24.85 -1.96 -21.91
C CYS A 624 -24.66 -0.95 -20.75
N TRP A 625 -23.62 -0.12 -20.79
CA TRP A 625 -23.42 0.98 -19.84
C TRP A 625 -23.41 2.33 -20.56
N PRO A 626 -24.59 2.95 -20.80
CA PRO A 626 -24.69 4.19 -21.58
C PRO A 626 -24.07 5.39 -20.83
N GLN A 627 -23.84 6.46 -21.57
CA GLN A 627 -23.39 7.71 -20.99
C GLN A 627 -24.49 8.32 -20.10
N GLY A 628 -24.08 8.93 -18.98
CA GLY A 628 -25.01 9.54 -18.02
C GLY A 628 -25.60 8.56 -17.01
N HIS A 629 -25.54 7.24 -17.25
CA HIS A 629 -26.01 6.24 -16.32
C HIS A 629 -24.94 5.93 -15.25
N ARG A 630 -25.37 5.93 -13.99
CA ARG A 630 -24.52 5.56 -12.85
C ARG A 630 -24.22 4.06 -12.80
N VAL A 631 -25.16 3.25 -13.28
CA VAL A 631 -25.07 1.80 -13.31
C VAL A 631 -25.38 1.27 -14.73
N PRO A 632 -24.92 0.07 -15.10
CA PRO A 632 -25.26 -0.52 -16.41
C PRO A 632 -26.75 -0.92 -16.46
N THR A 633 -27.30 -1.04 -17.66
CA THR A 633 -28.69 -1.46 -17.88
C THR A 633 -28.89 -2.97 -17.69
N SER A 634 -27.82 -3.74 -17.55
CA SER A 634 -27.88 -5.19 -17.30
C SER A 634 -26.81 -5.60 -16.30
N THR A 635 -27.23 -5.96 -15.09
CA THR A 635 -26.36 -6.49 -14.04
C THR A 635 -25.78 -7.83 -14.44
N ASN A 636 -26.59 -8.71 -15.06
CA ASN A 636 -26.13 -10.01 -15.55
C ASN A 636 -24.95 -9.87 -16.53
N ALA A 637 -25.02 -8.91 -17.46
CA ALA A 637 -23.95 -8.71 -18.44
C ALA A 637 -22.62 -8.29 -17.80
N LEU A 638 -22.66 -7.51 -16.73
CA LEU A 638 -21.44 -7.12 -16.01
C LEU A 638 -20.86 -8.32 -15.24
N VAL A 639 -21.68 -9.14 -14.61
CA VAL A 639 -21.23 -10.37 -13.93
C VAL A 639 -20.70 -11.39 -14.93
N GLU A 640 -21.37 -11.59 -16.07
CA GLU A 640 -20.86 -12.44 -17.16
C GLU A 640 -19.47 -11.96 -17.65
N LEU A 641 -19.29 -10.64 -17.80
CA LEU A 641 -18.00 -10.04 -18.17
C LEU A 641 -16.93 -10.39 -17.13
N MET A 642 -17.20 -10.24 -15.84
CA MET A 642 -16.29 -10.61 -14.76
C MET A 642 -15.88 -12.08 -14.84
N ASN A 643 -16.84 -12.98 -15.03
CA ASN A 643 -16.60 -14.41 -15.17
C ASN A 643 -15.81 -14.77 -16.45
N MET A 644 -16.04 -14.05 -17.56
CA MET A 644 -15.26 -14.24 -18.78
C MET A 644 -13.80 -13.84 -18.58
N VAL A 645 -13.55 -12.72 -17.91
CA VAL A 645 -12.20 -12.24 -17.58
C VAL A 645 -11.50 -13.24 -16.66
N GLU A 646 -12.18 -13.72 -15.61
CA GLU A 646 -11.59 -14.69 -14.67
C GLU A 646 -11.23 -16.00 -15.36
N ARG A 647 -12.12 -16.56 -16.19
CA ARG A 647 -11.84 -17.77 -16.99
C ARG A 647 -10.66 -17.58 -17.94
N TRP A 648 -10.48 -16.38 -18.48
CA TRP A 648 -9.33 -16.06 -19.32
C TRP A 648 -8.02 -16.00 -18.50
N ARG A 649 -8.05 -15.35 -17.34
CA ARG A 649 -6.92 -15.23 -16.41
C ARG A 649 -6.43 -16.59 -15.91
N GLN A 650 -7.32 -17.52 -15.61
CA GLN A 650 -7.00 -18.90 -15.23
C GLN A 650 -6.17 -19.62 -16.29
N ARG A 651 -6.36 -19.28 -17.57
CA ARG A 651 -5.63 -19.89 -18.69
C ARG A 651 -4.31 -19.20 -19.04
N THR A 652 -4.21 -17.91 -18.79
CA THR A 652 -3.08 -17.09 -19.24
C THR A 652 -2.16 -16.60 -18.12
N GLY A 653 -2.55 -16.81 -16.87
CA GLY A 653 -1.87 -16.32 -15.69
C GLY A 653 -2.51 -15.04 -15.15
N TYR A 654 -2.28 -14.79 -13.86
CA TYR A 654 -2.89 -13.71 -13.08
C TYR A 654 -2.07 -12.41 -13.10
N GLY A 655 -1.76 -11.91 -14.28
CA GLY A 655 -1.28 -10.54 -14.45
C GLY A 655 -2.37 -9.51 -14.09
N PRO A 656 -2.02 -8.23 -13.95
CA PRO A 656 -3.01 -7.19 -13.64
C PRO A 656 -4.03 -7.06 -14.78
N VAL A 657 -5.29 -6.75 -14.40
CA VAL A 657 -6.37 -6.44 -15.35
C VAL A 657 -6.42 -4.93 -15.56
N VAL A 658 -6.29 -4.46 -16.79
CA VAL A 658 -6.50 -3.05 -17.10
C VAL A 658 -7.98 -2.77 -17.22
N VAL A 659 -8.52 -1.89 -16.40
CA VAL A 659 -9.93 -1.47 -16.41
C VAL A 659 -10.04 -0.05 -16.94
N VAL A 660 -10.62 0.09 -18.12
CA VAL A 660 -10.79 1.37 -18.82
C VAL A 660 -12.22 1.86 -18.66
N SER A 661 -12.38 3.07 -18.17
CA SER A 661 -13.65 3.79 -18.17
C SER A 661 -13.49 5.17 -18.85
N PRO A 662 -14.57 5.92 -19.14
CA PRO A 662 -14.44 7.23 -19.81
C PRO A 662 -13.47 8.17 -19.10
N ASP A 663 -13.49 8.18 -17.79
CA ASP A 663 -12.77 9.09 -16.90
C ASP A 663 -11.73 8.41 -16.00
N GLY A 664 -11.64 7.07 -16.02
CA GLY A 664 -10.77 6.32 -15.13
C GLY A 664 -11.19 6.37 -13.66
N MET A 665 -12.50 6.51 -13.38
CA MET A 665 -13.01 6.72 -12.02
C MET A 665 -14.19 5.80 -11.69
N SER A 666 -15.40 6.35 -11.64
CA SER A 666 -16.62 5.74 -11.09
C SER A 666 -16.87 4.29 -11.51
N ARG A 667 -17.04 4.04 -12.81
CA ARG A 667 -17.38 2.70 -13.35
C ARG A 667 -16.29 1.66 -13.04
N ALA A 668 -15.03 2.08 -13.18
CA ALA A 668 -13.90 1.22 -12.85
C ALA A 668 -13.87 0.88 -11.36
N GLY A 669 -14.23 1.84 -10.50
CA GLY A 669 -14.35 1.61 -9.05
C GLY A 669 -15.40 0.57 -8.70
N VAL A 670 -16.58 0.62 -9.35
CA VAL A 670 -17.64 -0.39 -9.17
C VAL A 670 -17.14 -1.78 -9.58
N TYR A 671 -16.51 -1.88 -10.76
CA TYR A 671 -15.97 -3.16 -11.25
C TYR A 671 -14.96 -3.75 -10.25
N CYS A 672 -13.96 -2.97 -9.84
CA CYS A 672 -12.90 -3.44 -8.95
C CYS A 672 -13.44 -3.82 -7.56
N ALA A 673 -14.30 -2.97 -6.96
CA ALA A 673 -14.84 -3.22 -5.63
C ALA A 673 -15.77 -4.42 -5.59
N ALA A 674 -16.68 -4.55 -6.57
CA ALA A 674 -17.60 -5.69 -6.64
C ALA A 674 -16.85 -7.00 -6.90
N ASN A 675 -15.85 -7.00 -7.79
CA ASN A 675 -15.05 -8.20 -8.07
C ASN A 675 -14.25 -8.64 -6.83
N ALA A 676 -13.63 -7.70 -6.11
CA ALA A 676 -12.92 -7.98 -4.87
C ALA A 676 -13.84 -8.58 -3.79
N CYS A 677 -15.08 -8.06 -3.68
CA CYS A 677 -16.07 -8.62 -2.75
C CYS A 677 -16.55 -10.02 -3.19
N ILE A 678 -16.72 -10.26 -4.48
CA ILE A 678 -17.07 -11.59 -5.04
C ILE A 678 -15.94 -12.59 -4.72
N GLU A 679 -14.67 -12.21 -4.87
CA GLU A 679 -13.54 -13.05 -4.47
C GLU A 679 -13.60 -13.39 -2.97
N GLN A 680 -13.95 -12.42 -2.10
CA GLN A 680 -14.14 -12.67 -0.67
C GLN A 680 -15.29 -13.65 -0.39
N VAL A 681 -16.39 -13.55 -1.13
CA VAL A 681 -17.51 -14.49 -1.03
C VAL A 681 -17.07 -15.90 -1.41
N ILE A 682 -16.35 -16.05 -2.52
CA ILE A 682 -15.86 -17.36 -2.98
C ILE A 682 -14.87 -17.96 -1.99
N GLN A 683 -13.94 -17.16 -1.51
CA GLN A 683 -12.83 -17.64 -0.68
C GLN A 683 -13.23 -17.94 0.77
N HIS A 684 -14.11 -17.09 1.35
CA HIS A 684 -14.42 -17.11 2.77
C HIS A 684 -15.92 -17.16 3.11
N GLY A 685 -16.81 -17.12 2.13
CA GLY A 685 -18.25 -17.06 2.38
C GLY A 685 -18.70 -15.77 3.09
N GLU A 686 -17.97 -14.70 2.97
CA GLU A 686 -18.22 -13.40 3.63
C GLU A 686 -18.45 -12.30 2.62
N VAL A 687 -19.35 -11.37 2.94
CA VAL A 687 -19.64 -10.15 2.16
C VAL A 687 -19.14 -8.93 2.92
N ASP A 688 -18.27 -8.13 2.29
CA ASP A 688 -17.80 -6.86 2.85
C ASP A 688 -17.58 -5.79 1.76
N VAL A 689 -18.66 -5.30 1.19
CA VAL A 689 -18.63 -4.23 0.18
C VAL A 689 -18.06 -2.93 0.78
N PHE A 690 -18.29 -2.67 2.06
CA PHE A 690 -17.77 -1.47 2.73
C PHE A 690 -16.24 -1.41 2.65
N GLN A 691 -15.56 -2.49 3.04
CA GLN A 691 -14.10 -2.55 3.00
C GLN A 691 -13.58 -2.65 1.56
N ALA A 692 -14.29 -3.32 0.65
CA ALA A 692 -13.92 -3.38 -0.77
C ALA A 692 -13.91 -1.97 -1.39
N VAL A 693 -14.97 -1.17 -1.20
CA VAL A 693 -15.04 0.21 -1.71
C VAL A 693 -14.02 1.11 -1.01
N LYS A 694 -13.82 0.96 0.29
CA LYS A 694 -12.79 1.69 1.01
C LYS A 694 -11.38 1.36 0.47
N THR A 695 -11.12 0.11 0.15
CA THR A 695 -9.85 -0.35 -0.44
C THR A 695 -9.59 0.28 -1.80
N VAL A 696 -10.55 0.27 -2.72
CA VAL A 696 -10.34 0.89 -4.04
C VAL A 696 -10.16 2.40 -3.95
N ARG A 697 -10.90 3.08 -3.07
CA ARG A 697 -10.80 4.53 -2.86
C ARG A 697 -9.50 5.00 -2.21
N ARG A 698 -8.78 4.13 -1.48
CA ARG A 698 -7.46 4.48 -0.95
C ARG A 698 -6.41 4.71 -2.02
N HIS A 699 -6.58 4.07 -3.19
CA HIS A 699 -5.67 4.23 -4.33
C HIS A 699 -6.03 5.43 -5.22
N ARG A 700 -7.33 5.66 -5.44
CA ARG A 700 -7.87 6.81 -6.15
C ARG A 700 -9.21 7.22 -5.51
N PRO A 701 -9.29 8.40 -4.87
CA PRO A 701 -10.45 8.83 -4.09
C PRO A 701 -11.77 8.88 -4.88
N GLN A 702 -11.69 9.03 -6.20
CA GLN A 702 -12.84 9.17 -7.09
C GLN A 702 -13.41 7.81 -7.56
N LEU A 703 -12.81 6.70 -7.20
CA LEU A 703 -13.35 5.36 -7.49
C LEU A 703 -14.62 5.13 -6.66
N THR A 704 -15.70 4.70 -7.28
CA THR A 704 -17.02 4.57 -6.66
C THR A 704 -17.42 5.87 -5.94
N ASN A 705 -17.75 6.89 -6.72
CA ASN A 705 -17.87 8.26 -6.22
C ASN A 705 -19.28 8.65 -5.77
N ASP A 706 -20.26 7.79 -5.98
CA ASP A 706 -21.66 8.04 -5.72
C ASP A 706 -22.28 6.94 -4.83
N MET A 707 -23.31 7.30 -4.06
CA MET A 707 -24.02 6.36 -3.18
C MET A 707 -24.79 5.29 -3.99
N THR A 708 -25.28 5.65 -5.18
CA THR A 708 -25.95 4.70 -6.09
C THR A 708 -24.96 3.65 -6.57
N GLU A 709 -23.74 4.04 -6.93
CA GLU A 709 -22.64 3.14 -7.30
C GLU A 709 -22.24 2.23 -6.13
N TYR A 710 -22.21 2.78 -4.92
CA TYR A 710 -21.95 2.00 -3.70
C TYR A 710 -23.01 0.93 -3.45
N LYS A 711 -24.29 1.31 -3.49
CA LYS A 711 -25.42 0.38 -3.37
C LYS A 711 -25.34 -0.69 -4.46
N TYR A 712 -25.04 -0.28 -5.69
CA TYR A 712 -24.96 -1.19 -6.83
C TYR A 712 -23.87 -2.26 -6.68
N CYS A 713 -22.78 -1.99 -5.96
CA CYS A 713 -21.81 -3.04 -5.63
C CYS A 713 -22.44 -4.19 -4.83
N TYR A 714 -23.37 -3.89 -3.90
CA TYR A 714 -24.13 -4.92 -3.19
C TYR A 714 -25.07 -5.68 -4.13
N ASP A 715 -25.75 -4.97 -5.04
CA ASP A 715 -26.67 -5.59 -6.00
C ASP A 715 -25.92 -6.53 -6.95
N LEU A 716 -24.70 -6.18 -7.37
CA LEU A 716 -23.82 -7.06 -8.15
C LEU A 716 -23.42 -8.33 -7.38
N VAL A 717 -23.03 -8.19 -6.13
CA VAL A 717 -22.66 -9.33 -5.29
C VAL A 717 -23.88 -10.24 -5.06
N LEU A 718 -25.03 -9.65 -4.79
CA LEU A 718 -26.28 -10.41 -4.65
C LEU A 718 -26.61 -11.18 -5.94
N HIS A 719 -26.54 -10.51 -7.10
CA HIS A 719 -26.78 -11.15 -8.38
C HIS A 719 -25.82 -12.31 -8.64
N TYR A 720 -24.53 -12.13 -8.32
CA TYR A 720 -23.56 -13.20 -8.42
C TYR A 720 -23.92 -14.40 -7.54
N VAL A 721 -24.23 -14.16 -6.28
CA VAL A 721 -24.60 -15.22 -5.31
C VAL A 721 -25.82 -16.00 -5.79
N LEU A 722 -26.88 -15.32 -6.27
CA LEU A 722 -28.11 -15.94 -6.69
C LEU A 722 -28.00 -16.76 -7.98
N HIS A 723 -27.19 -16.31 -8.92
CA HIS A 723 -27.17 -16.90 -10.27
C HIS A 723 -25.96 -17.79 -10.58
N PHE A 724 -24.89 -17.66 -9.80
CA PHE A 724 -23.65 -18.38 -10.07
C PHE A 724 -23.21 -19.30 -8.93
N LEU A 725 -23.30 -18.88 -7.68
CA LEU A 725 -22.98 -19.75 -6.54
C LEU A 725 -24.06 -20.80 -6.28
N SER A 726 -25.33 -20.44 -6.31
CA SER A 726 -26.43 -21.37 -6.03
C SER A 726 -26.62 -22.48 -7.08
N LYS A 727 -26.02 -22.34 -8.27
CA LYS A 727 -26.02 -23.39 -9.30
C LYS A 727 -25.00 -24.50 -9.07
N GLU A 728 -23.97 -24.24 -8.31
CA GLU A 728 -22.95 -25.25 -7.97
C GLU A 728 -23.45 -26.20 -6.85
N ASP A 729 -24.36 -25.74 -5.99
CA ASP A 729 -24.89 -26.51 -4.85
C ASP A 729 -26.22 -27.28 -5.12
N GLY A 730 -26.79 -27.18 -6.31
CA GLY A 730 -27.90 -28.03 -6.77
C GLY A 730 -29.26 -27.81 -6.10
N GLU A 731 -29.52 -26.71 -5.40
CA GLU A 731 -30.81 -26.35 -4.83
C GLU A 731 -31.39 -25.08 -5.46
N ASP A 732 -32.57 -25.25 -6.10
CA ASP A 732 -33.40 -24.16 -6.64
C ASP A 732 -33.96 -23.29 -5.50
N CYS A 733 -33.27 -22.23 -5.13
CA CYS A 733 -33.85 -21.17 -4.31
C CYS A 733 -34.51 -20.12 -5.23
N GLN A 734 -35.82 -20.19 -5.39
CA GLN A 734 -36.62 -19.11 -6.02
C GLN A 734 -36.61 -17.88 -5.10
N LEU A 735 -35.78 -16.88 -5.42
CA LEU A 735 -35.83 -15.56 -4.80
C LEU A 735 -36.29 -14.54 -5.85
N GLU A 736 -37.33 -13.78 -5.52
CA GLU A 736 -37.89 -12.75 -6.39
C GLU A 736 -36.91 -11.61 -6.67
N GLU A 737 -36.63 -11.38 -7.95
CA GLU A 737 -35.92 -10.18 -8.41
C GLU A 737 -36.80 -8.94 -8.18
N THR A 738 -36.33 -7.97 -7.45
CA THR A 738 -36.92 -6.64 -7.45
C THR A 738 -36.41 -5.87 -8.68
N PRO A 739 -37.28 -5.42 -9.59
CA PRO A 739 -36.83 -4.63 -10.74
C PRO A 739 -36.26 -3.29 -10.27
N ILE A 740 -35.11 -2.93 -10.82
CA ILE A 740 -34.53 -1.59 -10.64
C ILE A 740 -35.49 -0.61 -11.30
N SER A 741 -36.05 0.33 -10.53
CA SER A 741 -36.95 1.34 -11.08
C SER A 741 -36.16 2.26 -12.03
N ASP A 742 -36.72 2.57 -13.18
CA ASP A 742 -36.11 3.47 -14.19
C ASP A 742 -35.77 4.86 -13.64
N GLU A 743 -36.40 5.27 -12.55
CA GLU A 743 -36.12 6.56 -11.87
C GLU A 743 -34.76 6.61 -11.17
N GLU A 744 -34.21 5.48 -10.68
CA GLU A 744 -32.90 5.44 -10.03
C GLU A 744 -31.73 5.43 -11.02
N ALA A 745 -31.97 5.11 -12.29
CA ALA A 745 -30.93 5.05 -13.33
C ALA A 745 -30.51 6.44 -13.86
N TYR A 746 -31.33 7.47 -13.65
CA TYR A 746 -31.14 8.84 -14.19
C TYR A 746 -30.71 9.88 -13.12
N ALA A 747 -30.69 9.56 -11.82
CA ALA A 747 -30.38 10.51 -10.74
C ALA A 747 -28.85 10.68 -10.48
#